data_b813cc15e0848ecf224ae8f805d06ae6
#
_entry.id   b813cc15e0848ecf224ae8f805d06ae6
#
_cell.length_a   1.000
_cell.length_b   1.000
_cell.length_c   1.000
_cell.angle_alpha   90.00
_cell.angle_beta   90.00
_cell.angle_gamma   90.00
#
_symmetry.space_group_name_H-M   'P 1'
#
loop_
_entity.id
_entity.type
_entity.pdbx_description
1 polymer ?
#
loop_
_entity_poly.entity_id
_entity_poly.type
_entity_poly.pdbx_seq_one_letter_code
_entity_poly.pdbx_strand_id
1 'polypeptide(L)'
;MSTELIIGLMMLMPLVAAIINGTIGNILPTKLIAILACSVVFAAFGLSLMLFFNFESAQKISLFTLLKIRETSINASFYVDALSVWMTMIITGVGALIHLFSTAYITEKEDYYKFFTYLNLFVFSMLLLVLGSNYFMLFFGWEGVGICSFLLIGFNYSDPETGFANSMAARKAFIMNRIGDMGLLVAIFLFINQFGTLEYTEIYKMVSAEGFEVPSSFMIALTLSLFFAATGKSAQVPLLTWLPDAMAGPTPVSALIHAATMVTAGIFLIIRSNYLFELAPLTKDIIVYIGLITSLYGAFSAMRQNDIKKVLAYSTVSQLGLMFVALGTGAYTVALFHVTTHAFFKALLFLCAGSVIHAMHHEQDIRNMGALKKYMKITHFTFLIGTLAITGFPLMSGFFSKDEILASAWMYSPIVFALLIAVITMTSIYMFRLYFLVFHGTERMDEHRQHHLKENPIAMTLPLILLAILSVFGGIINLPGLIFHGSAHWFDKYLNKGTDGLSAIHPHHPEAAFTWGLMIAASALTIGILLWAYNTYAKQLKTALPDSALKGWQKISASKLYLDEIYNFLFVKPIDKLATSGYKYFEVAILLRSLRIFPKAFGFMGSTVSKFQQGFVGSYIFWMLIGLICFIGYSIIILQFWN
;
A
#
# COMPACT_ATOMS: atom_id res chain seq x y z
N MET A 1 -7.51 -13.06 -29.74
CA MET A 1 -8.29 -12.03 -29.04
C MET A 1 -7.54 -10.72 -29.19
N SER A 2 -8.21 -9.60 -29.48
CA SER A 2 -7.51 -8.30 -29.54
C SER A 2 -7.06 -7.89 -28.13
N THR A 3 -5.97 -7.12 -28.03
CA THR A 3 -5.44 -6.59 -26.76
C THR A 3 -6.49 -5.76 -26.03
N GLU A 4 -7.28 -4.97 -26.77
CA GLU A 4 -8.39 -4.17 -26.23
C GLU A 4 -9.44 -5.03 -25.51
N LEU A 5 -9.85 -6.14 -26.12
CA LEU A 5 -10.84 -7.04 -25.53
C LEU A 5 -10.28 -7.74 -24.30
N ILE A 6 -9.00 -8.16 -24.33
CA ILE A 6 -8.33 -8.78 -23.17
C ILE A 6 -8.35 -7.82 -21.98
N ILE A 7 -7.92 -6.57 -22.17
CA ILE A 7 -7.88 -5.56 -21.10
C ILE A 7 -9.28 -5.21 -20.63
N GLY A 8 -10.22 -5.00 -21.54
CA GLY A 8 -11.61 -4.72 -21.19
C GLY A 8 -12.20 -5.82 -20.29
N LEU A 9 -12.05 -7.09 -20.67
CA LEU A 9 -12.53 -8.20 -19.86
C LEU A 9 -11.77 -8.32 -18.54
N MET A 10 -10.43 -8.21 -18.55
CA MET A 10 -9.60 -8.32 -17.35
C MET A 10 -9.97 -7.26 -16.30
N MET A 11 -10.33 -6.06 -16.74
CA MET A 11 -10.77 -4.97 -15.88
C MET A 11 -12.22 -5.13 -15.41
N LEU A 12 -13.13 -5.42 -16.34
CA LEU A 12 -14.56 -5.42 -16.05
C LEU A 12 -14.99 -6.61 -15.19
N MET A 13 -14.38 -7.78 -15.33
CA MET A 13 -14.81 -8.96 -14.58
C MET A 13 -14.71 -8.79 -13.05
N PRO A 14 -13.59 -8.33 -12.45
CA PRO A 14 -13.54 -8.08 -11.03
C PRO A 14 -14.50 -6.97 -10.58
N LEU A 15 -14.70 -5.93 -11.40
CA LEU A 15 -15.64 -4.85 -11.09
C LEU A 15 -17.09 -5.36 -11.08
N VAL A 16 -17.49 -6.13 -12.09
CA VAL A 16 -18.85 -6.70 -12.17
C VAL A 16 -19.09 -7.64 -10.99
N ALA A 17 -18.13 -8.50 -10.66
CA ALA A 17 -18.24 -9.36 -9.49
C ALA A 17 -18.36 -8.56 -8.17
N ALA A 18 -17.63 -7.46 -8.03
CA ALA A 18 -17.77 -6.56 -6.88
C ALA A 18 -19.17 -5.93 -6.83
N ILE A 19 -19.71 -5.47 -7.96
CA ILE A 19 -21.06 -4.90 -8.03
C ILE A 19 -22.12 -5.96 -7.69
N ILE A 20 -22.07 -7.15 -8.27
CA ILE A 20 -23.01 -8.22 -8.01
C ILE A 20 -22.96 -8.62 -6.54
N ASN A 21 -21.78 -8.92 -6.00
CA ASN A 21 -21.62 -9.29 -4.59
C ASN A 21 -22.05 -8.15 -3.66
N GLY A 22 -21.77 -6.89 -4.01
CA GLY A 22 -22.11 -5.74 -3.18
C GLY A 22 -23.60 -5.38 -3.17
N THR A 23 -24.34 -5.67 -4.24
CA THR A 23 -25.75 -5.29 -4.37
C THR A 23 -26.69 -6.42 -3.95
N ILE A 24 -26.46 -7.63 -4.41
CA ILE A 24 -27.33 -8.78 -4.17
C ILE A 24 -26.68 -9.91 -3.37
N GLY A 25 -25.41 -9.74 -2.94
CA GLY A 25 -24.67 -10.79 -2.22
C GLY A 25 -25.30 -11.19 -0.88
N ASN A 26 -26.06 -10.30 -0.24
CA ASN A 26 -26.78 -10.61 1.00
C ASN A 26 -27.85 -11.70 0.84
N ILE A 27 -28.38 -11.89 -0.36
CA ILE A 27 -29.39 -12.91 -0.68
C ILE A 27 -28.79 -14.14 -1.39
N LEU A 28 -27.54 -14.06 -1.83
CA LEU A 28 -26.87 -15.17 -2.52
C LEU A 28 -26.29 -16.19 -1.53
N PRO A 29 -26.29 -17.49 -1.86
CA PRO A 29 -25.56 -18.48 -1.09
C PRO A 29 -24.06 -18.18 -1.07
N THR A 30 -23.40 -18.38 0.07
CA THR A 30 -21.94 -18.15 0.25
C THR A 30 -21.10 -18.86 -0.81
N LYS A 31 -21.51 -20.06 -1.24
CA LYS A 31 -20.82 -20.80 -2.32
C LYS A 31 -20.83 -20.06 -3.66
N LEU A 32 -21.95 -19.43 -4.03
CA LEU A 32 -22.04 -18.66 -5.27
C LEU A 32 -21.20 -17.39 -5.21
N ILE A 33 -21.20 -16.70 -4.06
CA ILE A 33 -20.34 -15.53 -3.83
C ILE A 33 -18.87 -15.93 -3.99
N ALA A 34 -18.44 -17.04 -3.38
CA ALA A 34 -17.08 -17.55 -3.48
C ALA A 34 -16.70 -17.92 -4.92
N ILE A 35 -17.56 -18.66 -5.61
CA ILE A 35 -17.31 -19.08 -7.01
C ILE A 35 -17.20 -17.84 -7.90
N LEU A 36 -18.13 -16.90 -7.81
CA LEU A 36 -18.10 -15.67 -8.60
C LEU A 36 -16.82 -14.89 -8.34
N ALA A 37 -16.52 -14.60 -7.07
CA ALA A 37 -15.36 -13.80 -6.67
C ALA A 37 -14.04 -14.43 -7.10
N CYS A 38 -13.87 -15.75 -6.95
CA CYS A 38 -12.65 -16.45 -7.33
C CYS A 38 -12.53 -16.61 -8.85
N SER A 39 -13.60 -17.04 -9.54
CA SER A 39 -13.55 -17.34 -10.97
C SER A 39 -13.17 -16.12 -11.80
N VAL A 40 -13.64 -14.92 -11.46
CA VAL A 40 -13.31 -13.69 -12.21
C VAL A 40 -11.84 -13.31 -12.07
N VAL A 41 -11.22 -13.53 -10.90
CA VAL A 41 -9.80 -13.21 -10.68
C VAL A 41 -8.91 -14.27 -11.31
N PHE A 42 -9.30 -15.56 -11.26
CA PHE A 42 -8.60 -16.61 -12.02
C PHE A 42 -8.70 -16.40 -13.53
N ALA A 43 -9.86 -15.97 -14.03
CA ALA A 43 -10.03 -15.64 -15.45
C ALA A 43 -9.18 -14.41 -15.83
N ALA A 44 -9.15 -13.38 -14.98
CA ALA A 44 -8.28 -12.22 -15.17
C ALA A 44 -6.79 -12.62 -15.18
N PHE A 45 -6.38 -13.59 -14.35
CA PHE A 45 -5.03 -14.15 -14.38
C PHE A 45 -4.76 -14.91 -15.71
N GLY A 46 -5.68 -15.73 -16.17
CA GLY A 46 -5.57 -16.38 -17.47
C GLY A 46 -5.42 -15.38 -18.62
N LEU A 47 -6.18 -14.28 -18.59
CA LEU A 47 -6.06 -13.19 -19.57
C LEU A 47 -4.72 -12.45 -19.46
N SER A 48 -4.21 -12.24 -18.26
CA SER A 48 -2.89 -11.62 -18.07
C SER A 48 -1.75 -12.49 -18.59
N LEU A 49 -1.85 -13.82 -18.45
CA LEU A 49 -0.92 -14.77 -19.07
C LEU A 49 -1.01 -14.72 -20.60
N MET A 50 -2.21 -14.68 -21.16
CA MET A 50 -2.38 -14.52 -22.61
C MET A 50 -1.72 -13.22 -23.11
N LEU A 51 -1.89 -12.13 -22.37
CA LEU A 51 -1.27 -10.84 -22.68
C LEU A 51 0.26 -10.95 -22.62
N PHE A 52 0.79 -11.61 -21.59
CA PHE A 52 2.22 -11.81 -21.40
C PHE A 52 2.87 -12.60 -22.55
N PHE A 53 2.28 -13.72 -22.96
CA PHE A 53 2.84 -14.55 -24.04
C PHE A 53 2.72 -13.91 -25.42
N ASN A 54 1.70 -13.07 -25.64
CA ASN A 54 1.46 -12.40 -26.93
C ASN A 54 2.00 -10.94 -26.94
N PHE A 55 2.73 -10.52 -25.90
CA PHE A 55 3.27 -9.17 -25.85
C PHE A 55 4.42 -8.99 -26.84
N GLU A 56 4.26 -8.07 -27.78
CA GLU A 56 5.27 -7.73 -28.78
C GLU A 56 5.81 -6.30 -28.61
N SER A 57 4.91 -5.32 -28.45
CA SER A 57 5.26 -3.91 -28.34
C SER A 57 4.26 -3.15 -27.47
N ALA A 58 4.70 -2.01 -26.94
CA ALA A 58 3.85 -1.12 -26.16
C ALA A 58 2.69 -0.57 -26.98
N GLN A 59 1.49 -0.54 -26.40
CA GLN A 59 0.26 -0.08 -27.05
C GLN A 59 -0.54 0.81 -26.11
N LYS A 60 -1.05 1.93 -26.66
CA LYS A 60 -2.02 2.79 -25.96
C LYS A 60 -3.42 2.51 -26.49
N ILE A 61 -4.34 2.23 -25.59
CA ILE A 61 -5.75 1.97 -25.88
C ILE A 61 -6.57 3.11 -25.27
N SER A 62 -7.19 3.94 -26.11
CA SER A 62 -8.04 5.05 -25.69
C SER A 62 -9.50 4.66 -25.78
N LEU A 63 -10.29 4.85 -24.72
CA LEU A 63 -11.72 4.54 -24.68
C LEU A 63 -12.56 5.78 -24.97
N PHE A 64 -12.47 6.79 -24.10
CA PHE A 64 -13.21 8.04 -24.24
C PHE A 64 -12.51 9.16 -23.47
N THR A 65 -12.89 10.41 -23.75
CA THR A 65 -12.39 11.58 -23.01
C THR A 65 -13.18 11.75 -21.74
N LEU A 66 -12.50 11.66 -20.59
CA LEU A 66 -13.07 11.83 -19.24
C LEU A 66 -13.35 13.30 -18.92
N LEU A 67 -12.37 14.16 -19.17
CA LEU A 67 -12.38 15.56 -18.79
C LEU A 67 -11.65 16.38 -19.85
N LYS A 68 -12.17 17.56 -20.16
CA LYS A 68 -11.49 18.55 -20.97
C LYS A 68 -11.38 19.84 -20.18
N ILE A 69 -10.15 20.25 -19.87
CA ILE A 69 -9.86 21.48 -19.12
C ILE A 69 -9.05 22.40 -20.06
N ARG A 70 -9.69 23.45 -20.60
CA ARG A 70 -9.09 24.28 -21.63
C ARG A 70 -8.66 23.45 -22.84
N GLU A 71 -7.36 23.42 -23.14
CA GLU A 71 -6.78 22.63 -24.26
C GLU A 71 -6.36 21.24 -23.85
N THR A 72 -6.24 20.96 -22.54
CA THR A 72 -5.83 19.66 -22.02
C THR A 72 -7.01 18.69 -22.00
N SER A 73 -6.92 17.59 -22.73
CA SER A 73 -7.87 16.48 -22.69
C SER A 73 -7.32 15.33 -21.85
N ILE A 74 -8.08 14.91 -20.84
CA ILE A 74 -7.76 13.76 -20.01
C ILE A 74 -8.62 12.59 -20.49
N ASN A 75 -7.97 11.55 -20.99
CA ASN A 75 -8.64 10.40 -21.57
C ASN A 75 -8.69 9.21 -20.58
N ALA A 76 -9.80 8.48 -20.60
CA ALA A 76 -9.85 7.14 -20.07
C ALA A 76 -9.10 6.23 -21.04
N SER A 77 -7.85 5.96 -20.75
CA SER A 77 -6.97 5.20 -21.63
C SER A 77 -6.03 4.31 -20.84
N PHE A 78 -5.62 3.22 -21.47
CA PHE A 78 -4.73 2.23 -20.91
C PHE A 78 -3.42 2.16 -21.69
N TYR A 79 -2.33 1.92 -20.98
CA TYR A 79 -1.01 1.74 -21.55
C TYR A 79 -0.48 0.36 -21.21
N VAL A 80 -0.30 -0.45 -22.25
CA VAL A 80 0.10 -1.84 -22.18
C VAL A 80 1.55 -1.94 -22.62
N ASP A 81 2.43 -2.05 -21.66
CA ASP A 81 3.87 -2.26 -21.86
C ASP A 81 4.37 -3.43 -21.00
N ALA A 82 5.63 -3.80 -21.12
CA ALA A 82 6.22 -4.90 -20.39
C ALA A 82 6.06 -4.73 -18.86
N LEU A 83 6.18 -3.52 -18.32
CA LEU A 83 6.02 -3.22 -16.90
C LEU A 83 4.58 -3.46 -16.43
N SER A 84 3.59 -2.92 -17.15
CA SER A 84 2.17 -3.07 -16.78
C SER A 84 1.69 -4.52 -16.94
N VAL A 85 2.11 -5.21 -17.99
CA VAL A 85 1.81 -6.64 -18.21
C VAL A 85 2.39 -7.49 -17.08
N TRP A 86 3.63 -7.26 -16.70
CA TRP A 86 4.26 -7.97 -15.58
C TRP A 86 3.53 -7.74 -14.26
N MET A 87 3.21 -6.49 -13.94
CA MET A 87 2.49 -6.15 -12.73
C MET A 87 1.08 -6.74 -12.70
N THR A 88 0.35 -6.73 -13.82
CA THR A 88 -0.99 -7.35 -13.87
C THR A 88 -0.94 -8.85 -13.61
N MET A 89 0.09 -9.54 -14.10
CA MET A 89 0.28 -10.98 -13.87
C MET A 89 0.52 -11.27 -12.37
N ILE A 90 1.35 -10.48 -11.70
CA ILE A 90 1.59 -10.62 -10.26
C ILE A 90 0.31 -10.35 -9.46
N ILE A 91 -0.39 -9.24 -9.74
CA ILE A 91 -1.60 -8.81 -9.03
C ILE A 91 -2.70 -9.86 -9.15
N THR A 92 -2.98 -10.31 -10.37
CA THR A 92 -4.06 -11.26 -10.61
C THR A 92 -3.69 -12.67 -10.14
N GLY A 93 -2.46 -13.12 -10.34
CA GLY A 93 -2.01 -14.45 -9.96
C GLY A 93 -1.96 -14.64 -8.44
N VAL A 94 -1.27 -13.75 -7.72
CA VAL A 94 -1.23 -13.79 -6.25
C VAL A 94 -2.61 -13.48 -5.68
N GLY A 95 -3.34 -12.53 -6.29
CA GLY A 95 -4.71 -12.19 -5.91
C GLY A 95 -5.66 -13.39 -6.00
N ALA A 96 -5.59 -14.19 -7.07
CA ALA A 96 -6.41 -15.39 -7.24
C ALA A 96 -6.17 -16.43 -6.13
N LEU A 97 -4.91 -16.65 -5.76
CA LEU A 97 -4.55 -17.57 -4.68
C LEU A 97 -5.05 -17.06 -3.31
N ILE A 98 -4.98 -15.75 -3.06
CA ILE A 98 -5.52 -15.14 -1.86
C ILE A 98 -7.05 -15.24 -1.81
N HIS A 99 -7.75 -15.02 -2.93
CA HIS A 99 -9.20 -15.23 -3.00
C HIS A 99 -9.59 -16.67 -2.66
N LEU A 100 -8.89 -17.66 -3.23
CA LEU A 100 -9.13 -19.06 -2.93
C LEU A 100 -8.92 -19.37 -1.44
N PHE A 101 -7.81 -18.91 -0.85
CA PHE A 101 -7.55 -19.06 0.58
C PHE A 101 -8.66 -18.46 1.43
N SER A 102 -9.14 -17.28 1.05
CA SER A 102 -10.17 -16.54 1.78
C SER A 102 -11.50 -17.28 1.86
N THR A 103 -11.81 -18.14 0.90
CA THR A 103 -13.09 -18.90 0.88
C THR A 103 -13.27 -19.81 2.10
N ALA A 104 -12.15 -20.33 2.64
CA ALA A 104 -12.15 -21.18 3.81
C ALA A 104 -11.70 -20.47 5.10
N TYR A 105 -11.04 -19.32 4.97
CA TYR A 105 -10.58 -18.53 6.12
C TYR A 105 -11.70 -17.71 6.75
N ILE A 106 -12.57 -17.08 5.93
CA ILE A 106 -13.71 -16.30 6.40
C ILE A 106 -14.89 -17.25 6.65
N THR A 107 -15.23 -17.42 7.93
CA THR A 107 -16.31 -18.32 8.36
C THR A 107 -17.62 -17.59 8.69
N GLU A 108 -17.56 -16.29 8.93
CA GLU A 108 -18.71 -15.45 9.26
C GLU A 108 -19.60 -15.24 8.02
N LYS A 109 -20.81 -15.77 8.08
CA LYS A 109 -21.74 -15.77 6.94
C LYS A 109 -22.33 -14.39 6.64
N GLU A 110 -22.55 -13.57 7.67
CA GLU A 110 -23.27 -12.29 7.54
C GLU A 110 -22.50 -11.26 6.71
N ASP A 111 -21.17 -11.20 6.86
CA ASP A 111 -20.33 -10.24 6.16
C ASP A 111 -19.53 -10.87 5.00
N TYR A 112 -19.75 -12.14 4.68
CA TYR A 112 -19.02 -12.87 3.65
C TYR A 112 -19.05 -12.17 2.28
N TYR A 113 -20.20 -11.68 1.87
CA TYR A 113 -20.39 -10.98 0.60
C TYR A 113 -19.65 -9.63 0.59
N LYS A 114 -19.64 -8.89 1.70
CA LYS A 114 -18.89 -7.61 1.82
C LYS A 114 -17.40 -7.83 1.62
N PHE A 115 -16.87 -8.88 2.25
CA PHE A 115 -15.46 -9.22 2.16
C PHE A 115 -15.02 -9.44 0.70
N PHE A 116 -15.74 -10.28 -0.04
CA PHE A 116 -15.41 -10.56 -1.44
C PHE A 116 -15.72 -9.38 -2.37
N THR A 117 -16.72 -8.56 -2.06
CA THR A 117 -16.95 -7.29 -2.75
C THR A 117 -15.71 -6.40 -2.68
N TYR A 118 -15.18 -6.19 -1.48
CA TYR A 118 -14.01 -5.33 -1.27
C TYR A 118 -12.73 -5.92 -1.89
N LEU A 119 -12.56 -7.23 -1.83
CA LEU A 119 -11.42 -7.90 -2.48
C LEU A 119 -11.43 -7.74 -4.01
N ASN A 120 -12.57 -7.99 -4.65
CA ASN A 120 -12.71 -7.84 -6.10
C ASN A 120 -12.54 -6.38 -6.53
N LEU A 121 -13.13 -5.43 -5.78
CA LEU A 121 -12.96 -4.00 -6.03
C LEU A 121 -11.49 -3.56 -5.87
N PHE A 122 -10.78 -4.16 -4.91
CA PHE A 122 -9.37 -3.91 -4.71
C PHE A 122 -8.53 -4.36 -5.92
N VAL A 123 -8.79 -5.58 -6.45
CA VAL A 123 -8.12 -6.08 -7.65
C VAL A 123 -8.40 -5.18 -8.85
N PHE A 124 -9.66 -4.79 -9.07
CA PHE A 124 -10.03 -3.83 -10.11
C PHE A 124 -9.26 -2.51 -9.99
N SER A 125 -9.24 -1.92 -8.79
CA SER A 125 -8.56 -0.65 -8.53
C SER A 125 -7.05 -0.75 -8.79
N MET A 126 -6.44 -1.89 -8.43
CA MET A 126 -5.03 -2.11 -8.65
C MET A 126 -4.69 -2.31 -10.14
N LEU A 127 -5.56 -3.01 -10.89
CA LEU A 127 -5.43 -3.12 -12.35
C LEU A 127 -5.56 -1.76 -13.02
N LEU A 128 -6.51 -0.93 -12.58
CA LEU A 128 -6.67 0.44 -13.07
C LEU A 128 -5.42 1.29 -12.84
N LEU A 129 -4.79 1.13 -11.67
CA LEU A 129 -3.55 1.83 -11.31
C LEU A 129 -2.40 1.48 -12.26
N VAL A 130 -2.18 0.18 -12.52
CA VAL A 130 -1.00 -0.27 -13.28
C VAL A 130 -1.17 -0.17 -14.79
N LEU A 131 -2.41 -0.23 -15.28
CA LEU A 131 -2.73 -0.14 -16.72
C LEU A 131 -3.03 1.28 -17.17
N GLY A 132 -3.31 2.23 -16.29
CA GLY A 132 -3.60 3.62 -16.67
C GLY A 132 -2.49 4.22 -17.53
N SER A 133 -2.84 4.93 -18.62
CA SER A 133 -1.88 5.54 -19.54
C SER A 133 -1.39 6.91 -19.09
N ASN A 134 -1.99 7.48 -18.08
CA ASN A 134 -1.70 8.81 -17.59
C ASN A 134 -1.79 8.90 -16.06
N TYR A 135 -1.19 9.95 -15.49
CA TYR A 135 -1.17 10.16 -14.04
C TYR A 135 -2.56 10.32 -13.40
N PHE A 136 -3.58 10.71 -14.16
CA PHE A 136 -4.94 10.83 -13.65
C PHE A 136 -5.62 9.46 -13.52
N MET A 137 -5.48 8.58 -14.51
CA MET A 137 -5.97 7.20 -14.43
C MET A 137 -5.26 6.41 -13.33
N LEU A 138 -3.93 6.61 -13.20
CA LEU A 138 -3.16 6.07 -12.09
C LEU A 138 -3.72 6.55 -10.75
N PHE A 139 -4.00 7.86 -10.61
CA PHE A 139 -4.57 8.44 -9.40
C PHE A 139 -5.94 7.85 -9.05
N PHE A 140 -6.80 7.59 -10.04
CA PHE A 140 -8.08 6.92 -9.82
C PHE A 140 -7.92 5.53 -9.20
N GLY A 141 -7.04 4.72 -9.78
CA GLY A 141 -6.69 3.41 -9.20
C GLY A 141 -6.07 3.52 -7.81
N TRP A 142 -5.20 4.50 -7.61
CA TRP A 142 -4.50 4.81 -6.36
C TRP A 142 -5.46 5.12 -5.21
N GLU A 143 -6.48 5.94 -5.47
CA GLU A 143 -7.54 6.26 -4.52
C GLU A 143 -8.47 5.07 -4.27
N GLY A 144 -8.81 4.34 -5.32
CA GLY A 144 -9.61 3.12 -5.21
C GLY A 144 -8.98 2.07 -4.29
N VAL A 145 -7.68 1.84 -4.43
CA VAL A 145 -6.91 0.96 -3.53
C VAL A 145 -6.92 1.49 -2.10
N GLY A 146 -6.82 2.82 -1.92
CA GLY A 146 -6.90 3.48 -0.61
C GLY A 146 -8.23 3.22 0.10
N ILE A 147 -9.35 3.41 -0.61
CA ILE A 147 -10.70 3.17 -0.07
C ILE A 147 -10.90 1.68 0.25
N CYS A 148 -10.52 0.78 -0.67
CA CYS A 148 -10.65 -0.65 -0.43
C CYS A 148 -9.83 -1.11 0.79
N SER A 149 -8.61 -0.57 0.96
CA SER A 149 -7.79 -0.88 2.13
C SER A 149 -8.42 -0.41 3.44
N PHE A 150 -9.03 0.78 3.46
CA PHE A 150 -9.78 1.28 4.60
C PHE A 150 -10.92 0.33 5.00
N LEU A 151 -11.73 -0.10 4.03
CA LEU A 151 -12.85 -1.02 4.26
C LEU A 151 -12.39 -2.40 4.73
N LEU A 152 -11.28 -2.89 4.20
CA LEU A 152 -10.73 -4.21 4.52
C LEU A 152 -9.97 -4.24 5.85
N ILE A 153 -9.23 -3.18 6.20
CA ILE A 153 -8.54 -3.08 7.51
C ILE A 153 -9.57 -2.97 8.62
N GLY A 154 -10.62 -2.16 8.41
CA GLY A 154 -11.70 -2.00 9.37
C GLY A 154 -12.81 -3.06 9.26
N PHE A 155 -12.59 -4.18 8.58
CA PHE A 155 -13.63 -5.16 8.29
C PHE A 155 -14.38 -5.64 9.54
N ASN A 156 -13.67 -5.91 10.62
CA ASN A 156 -14.23 -6.34 11.90
C ASN A 156 -14.61 -5.16 12.82
N TYR A 157 -15.18 -4.07 12.26
CA TYR A 157 -15.56 -2.88 13.01
C TYR A 157 -16.72 -3.11 13.99
N SER A 158 -17.54 -4.12 13.76
CA SER A 158 -18.69 -4.48 14.59
C SER A 158 -18.36 -5.40 15.77
N ASP A 159 -17.12 -5.87 15.86
CA ASP A 159 -16.67 -6.72 16.98
C ASP A 159 -16.78 -5.95 18.30
N PRO A 160 -17.48 -6.50 19.33
CA PRO A 160 -17.70 -5.81 20.60
C PRO A 160 -16.41 -5.46 21.36
N GLU A 161 -15.37 -6.28 21.25
CA GLU A 161 -14.11 -6.10 21.99
C GLU A 161 -13.09 -5.28 21.21
N THR A 162 -12.92 -5.56 19.92
CA THR A 162 -11.83 -4.99 19.10
C THR A 162 -12.29 -3.98 18.05
N GLY A 163 -13.61 -3.88 17.78
CA GLY A 163 -14.17 -3.10 16.67
C GLY A 163 -13.78 -1.63 16.68
N PHE A 164 -13.73 -0.99 17.86
CA PHE A 164 -13.26 0.40 17.98
C PHE A 164 -11.78 0.53 17.57
N ALA A 165 -10.92 -0.37 18.06
CA ALA A 165 -9.49 -0.37 17.73
C ALA A 165 -9.28 -0.64 16.23
N ASN A 166 -10.04 -1.56 15.62
CA ASN A 166 -10.01 -1.88 14.20
C ASN A 166 -10.42 -0.67 13.35
N SER A 167 -11.47 0.06 13.76
CA SER A 167 -11.91 1.29 13.11
C SER A 167 -10.86 2.39 13.19
N MET A 168 -10.18 2.54 14.33
CA MET A 168 -9.09 3.51 14.50
C MET A 168 -7.88 3.16 13.65
N ALA A 169 -7.53 1.89 13.53
CA ALA A 169 -6.46 1.41 12.65
C ALA A 169 -6.76 1.71 11.17
N ALA A 170 -8.00 1.46 10.73
CA ALA A 170 -8.46 1.79 9.39
C ALA A 170 -8.38 3.30 9.11
N ARG A 171 -8.87 4.13 10.05
CA ARG A 171 -8.78 5.60 9.96
C ARG A 171 -7.33 6.08 9.88
N LYS A 172 -6.43 5.55 10.71
CA LYS A 172 -5.01 5.89 10.68
C LYS A 172 -4.41 5.56 9.31
N ALA A 173 -4.66 4.35 8.80
CA ALA A 173 -4.20 3.94 7.47
C ALA A 173 -4.72 4.87 6.37
N PHE A 174 -6.01 5.19 6.39
CA PHE A 174 -6.63 6.08 5.41
C PHE A 174 -6.03 7.49 5.45
N ILE A 175 -5.96 8.11 6.65
CA ILE A 175 -5.45 9.50 6.79
C ILE A 175 -3.98 9.59 6.36
N MET A 176 -3.13 8.65 6.80
CA MET A 176 -1.71 8.68 6.44
C MET A 176 -1.50 8.51 4.93
N ASN A 177 -2.27 7.64 4.29
CA ASN A 177 -2.24 7.51 2.84
C ASN A 177 -2.73 8.78 2.15
N ARG A 178 -3.82 9.40 2.64
CA ARG A 178 -4.34 10.69 2.11
C ARG A 178 -3.33 11.83 2.18
N ILE A 179 -2.53 11.89 3.24
CA ILE A 179 -1.44 12.87 3.34
C ILE A 179 -0.42 12.64 2.19
N GLY A 180 -0.06 11.38 1.92
CA GLY A 180 0.78 11.03 0.78
C GLY A 180 0.14 11.39 -0.56
N ASP A 181 -1.16 11.11 -0.73
CA ASP A 181 -1.92 11.35 -1.96
C ASP A 181 -1.92 12.84 -2.38
N MET A 182 -1.79 13.78 -1.41
CA MET A 182 -1.58 15.20 -1.71
C MET A 182 -0.32 15.44 -2.55
N GLY A 183 0.75 14.66 -2.35
CA GLY A 183 1.94 14.73 -3.19
C GLY A 183 1.64 14.40 -4.65
N LEU A 184 0.84 13.37 -4.92
CA LEU A 184 0.45 13.00 -6.28
C LEU A 184 -0.44 14.07 -6.92
N LEU A 185 -1.36 14.69 -6.17
CA LEU A 185 -2.17 15.81 -6.65
C LEU A 185 -1.29 17.01 -7.01
N VAL A 186 -0.32 17.37 -6.17
CA VAL A 186 0.64 18.45 -6.47
C VAL A 186 1.43 18.11 -7.74
N ALA A 187 1.89 16.86 -7.90
CA ALA A 187 2.58 16.44 -9.11
C ALA A 187 1.69 16.55 -10.36
N ILE A 188 0.41 16.15 -10.27
CA ILE A 188 -0.57 16.30 -11.37
C ILE A 188 -0.71 17.78 -11.79
N PHE A 189 -0.82 18.70 -10.83
CA PHE A 189 -0.88 20.12 -11.14
C PHE A 189 0.42 20.65 -11.76
N LEU A 190 1.57 20.19 -11.29
CA LEU A 190 2.87 20.52 -11.87
C LEU A 190 2.99 20.01 -13.31
N PHE A 191 2.54 18.77 -13.59
CA PHE A 191 2.51 18.23 -14.95
C PHE A 191 1.64 19.08 -15.89
N ILE A 192 0.42 19.41 -15.48
CA ILE A 192 -0.49 20.23 -16.30
C ILE A 192 0.13 21.60 -16.57
N ASN A 193 0.71 22.22 -15.54
CA ASN A 193 1.28 23.57 -15.67
C ASN A 193 2.51 23.61 -16.60
N GLN A 194 3.37 22.60 -16.56
CA GLN A 194 4.63 22.59 -17.32
C GLN A 194 4.49 21.93 -18.68
N PHE A 195 3.78 20.80 -18.77
CA PHE A 195 3.72 19.98 -19.97
C PHE A 195 2.38 20.08 -20.70
N GLY A 196 1.33 20.63 -20.08
CA GLY A 196 0.00 20.71 -20.66
C GLY A 196 -0.70 19.35 -20.84
N THR A 197 -0.08 18.25 -20.39
CA THR A 197 -0.58 16.88 -20.52
C THR A 197 -0.26 16.04 -19.29
N LEU A 198 -1.01 14.94 -19.11
CA LEU A 198 -0.76 13.94 -18.07
C LEU A 198 -0.34 12.57 -18.66
N GLU A 199 -0.31 12.45 -19.97
CA GLU A 199 0.01 11.20 -20.69
C GLU A 199 1.50 10.89 -20.59
N TYR A 200 1.85 9.67 -20.14
CA TYR A 200 3.23 9.27 -19.95
C TYR A 200 4.07 9.40 -21.21
N THR A 201 3.53 8.93 -22.34
CA THR A 201 4.24 8.93 -23.63
C THR A 201 4.50 10.32 -24.17
N GLU A 202 3.58 11.26 -23.95
CA GLU A 202 3.73 12.65 -24.37
C GLU A 202 4.77 13.38 -23.53
N ILE A 203 4.70 13.22 -22.20
CA ILE A 203 5.69 13.79 -21.27
C ILE A 203 7.09 13.24 -21.59
N TYR A 204 7.20 11.91 -21.79
CA TYR A 204 8.47 11.28 -22.13
C TYR A 204 9.06 11.86 -23.43
N LYS A 205 8.25 12.00 -24.48
CA LYS A 205 8.70 12.59 -25.75
C LYS A 205 9.18 14.03 -25.57
N MET A 206 8.49 14.84 -24.76
CA MET A 206 8.91 16.22 -24.47
C MET A 206 10.23 16.25 -23.72
N VAL A 207 10.39 15.42 -22.69
CA VAL A 207 11.60 15.36 -21.86
C VAL A 207 12.80 14.81 -22.62
N SER A 208 12.58 13.90 -23.58
CA SER A 208 13.62 13.27 -24.39
C SER A 208 13.97 14.05 -25.66
N ALA A 209 13.26 15.16 -25.94
CA ALA A 209 13.53 15.99 -27.10
C ALA A 209 14.86 16.77 -26.96
N GLU A 210 15.61 16.89 -28.07
CA GLU A 210 16.82 17.72 -28.10
C GLU A 210 16.47 19.16 -27.75
N GLY A 211 17.23 19.78 -26.83
CA GLY A 211 17.00 21.15 -26.39
C GLY A 211 15.93 21.31 -25.30
N PHE A 212 15.47 20.21 -24.71
CA PHE A 212 14.55 20.29 -23.55
C PHE A 212 15.28 20.88 -22.34
N GLU A 213 14.86 22.09 -21.96
CA GLU A 213 15.39 22.78 -20.78
C GLU A 213 14.27 23.07 -19.79
N VAL A 214 14.39 22.52 -18.60
CA VAL A 214 13.51 22.81 -17.45
C VAL A 214 14.38 23.10 -16.24
N PRO A 215 14.03 24.09 -15.40
CA PRO A 215 14.80 24.38 -14.19
C PRO A 215 14.97 23.12 -13.31
N SER A 216 16.17 22.84 -12.88
CA SER A 216 16.48 21.70 -11.99
C SER A 216 15.63 21.72 -10.72
N SER A 217 15.31 22.91 -10.18
CA SER A 217 14.42 23.09 -9.04
C SER A 217 12.98 22.62 -9.30
N PHE A 218 12.48 22.78 -10.53
CA PHE A 218 11.16 22.27 -10.92
C PHE A 218 11.17 20.74 -10.96
N MET A 219 12.18 20.12 -11.57
CA MET A 219 12.29 18.65 -11.63
C MET A 219 12.43 18.05 -10.24
N ILE A 220 13.17 18.68 -9.34
CA ILE A 220 13.27 18.28 -7.94
C ILE A 220 11.90 18.38 -7.25
N ALA A 221 11.17 19.50 -7.42
CA ALA A 221 9.85 19.68 -6.82
C ALA A 221 8.83 18.64 -7.33
N LEU A 222 8.83 18.36 -8.63
CA LEU A 222 7.97 17.36 -9.26
C LEU A 222 8.27 15.94 -8.74
N THR A 223 9.54 15.54 -8.79
CA THR A 223 9.94 14.19 -8.37
C THR A 223 9.82 13.97 -6.87
N LEU A 224 10.08 14.99 -6.03
CA LEU A 224 9.81 14.94 -4.59
C LEU A 224 8.32 14.81 -4.31
N SER A 225 7.45 15.46 -5.09
CA SER A 225 5.99 15.32 -4.94
C SER A 225 5.52 13.90 -5.27
N LEU A 226 6.05 13.29 -6.35
CA LEU A 226 5.81 11.89 -6.69
C LEU A 226 6.35 10.93 -5.61
N PHE A 227 7.56 11.19 -5.12
CA PHE A 227 8.17 10.40 -4.05
C PHE A 227 7.37 10.51 -2.74
N PHE A 228 6.90 11.71 -2.38
CA PHE A 228 6.06 11.89 -1.20
C PHE A 228 4.76 11.09 -1.29
N ALA A 229 4.13 11.03 -2.46
CA ALA A 229 2.99 10.12 -2.70
C ALA A 229 3.38 8.65 -2.47
N ALA A 230 4.52 8.24 -3.01
CA ALA A 230 5.02 6.88 -2.85
C ALA A 230 5.28 6.53 -1.37
N THR A 231 5.73 7.48 -0.53
CA THR A 231 5.96 7.24 0.90
C THR A 231 4.68 6.85 1.64
N GLY A 232 3.53 7.36 1.24
CA GLY A 232 2.23 7.01 1.81
C GLY A 232 1.88 5.54 1.57
N LYS A 233 1.71 5.14 0.31
CA LYS A 233 1.29 3.77 -0.05
C LYS A 233 2.35 2.72 0.28
N SER A 234 3.62 3.03 0.07
CA SER A 234 4.73 2.09 0.33
C SER A 234 5.31 2.20 1.74
N ALA A 235 4.64 2.88 2.64
CA ALA A 235 4.99 2.97 4.06
C ALA A 235 6.48 3.29 4.31
N GLN A 236 6.98 4.36 3.68
CA GLN A 236 8.31 4.90 3.93
C GLN A 236 8.25 6.02 4.99
N VAL A 237 9.36 6.29 5.65
CA VAL A 237 9.46 7.47 6.53
C VAL A 237 9.11 8.73 5.73
N PRO A 238 8.25 9.64 6.27
CA PRO A 238 7.62 9.63 7.60
C PRO A 238 6.25 8.90 7.67
N LEU A 239 5.68 8.40 6.58
CA LEU A 239 4.30 7.91 6.52
C LEU A 239 4.19 6.37 6.70
N LEU A 240 4.98 5.75 7.59
CA LEU A 240 5.07 4.28 7.71
C LEU A 240 4.22 3.64 8.82
N THR A 241 3.79 4.41 9.84
CA THR A 241 3.25 3.80 11.08
C THR A 241 1.86 3.17 10.93
N TRP A 242 1.17 3.40 9.82
CA TRP A 242 -0.11 2.78 9.54
C TRP A 242 0.00 1.29 9.18
N LEU A 243 1.13 0.87 8.58
CA LEU A 243 1.29 -0.46 8.00
C LEU A 243 1.24 -1.58 9.07
N PRO A 244 1.92 -1.48 10.23
CA PRO A 244 1.79 -2.46 11.30
C PRO A 244 0.41 -2.46 11.97
N ASP A 245 -0.30 -1.33 11.99
CA ASP A 245 -1.64 -1.24 12.57
C ASP A 245 -2.71 -1.81 11.61
N ALA A 246 -2.42 -1.85 10.30
CA ALA A 246 -3.26 -2.52 9.30
C ALA A 246 -3.43 -4.03 9.57
N MET A 247 -2.67 -4.61 10.50
CA MET A 247 -2.85 -5.99 10.97
C MET A 247 -4.17 -6.22 11.72
N ALA A 248 -4.95 -5.18 12.03
CA ALA A 248 -6.32 -5.27 12.54
C ALA A 248 -7.27 -6.00 11.56
N GLY A 249 -7.04 -5.90 10.26
CA GLY A 249 -7.82 -6.61 9.24
C GLY A 249 -7.59 -8.12 9.21
N PRO A 250 -8.48 -8.90 8.55
CA PRO A 250 -8.31 -10.33 8.36
C PRO A 250 -6.98 -10.67 7.66
N THR A 251 -6.37 -11.82 7.97
CA THR A 251 -5.03 -12.17 7.47
C THR A 251 -4.93 -12.25 5.94
N PRO A 252 -5.94 -12.72 5.17
CA PRO A 252 -5.88 -12.66 3.71
C PRO A 252 -5.78 -11.22 3.16
N VAL A 253 -6.38 -10.25 3.84
CA VAL A 253 -6.25 -8.82 3.50
C VAL A 253 -4.80 -8.36 3.71
N SER A 254 -4.20 -8.76 4.85
CA SER A 254 -2.79 -8.48 5.11
C SER A 254 -1.90 -9.08 4.02
N ALA A 255 -2.17 -10.32 3.58
CA ALA A 255 -1.45 -10.93 2.46
C ALA A 255 -1.59 -10.11 1.17
N LEU A 256 -2.81 -9.66 0.82
CA LEU A 256 -3.05 -8.89 -0.41
C LEU A 256 -2.35 -7.52 -0.37
N ILE A 257 -2.56 -6.75 0.70
CA ILE A 257 -1.99 -5.40 0.85
C ILE A 257 -0.46 -5.44 0.85
N HIS A 258 0.15 -6.39 1.57
CA HIS A 258 1.58 -6.40 1.86
C HIS A 258 2.43 -7.16 0.83
N ALA A 259 1.84 -8.03 -0.03
CA ALA A 259 2.62 -8.83 -0.94
C ALA A 259 2.74 -8.20 -2.34
N ALA A 260 1.61 -7.96 -3.02
CA ALA A 260 1.61 -7.73 -4.46
C ALA A 260 0.89 -6.45 -4.91
N THR A 261 0.27 -5.70 -3.98
CA THR A 261 -0.68 -4.66 -4.38
C THR A 261 -0.36 -3.29 -3.77
N MET A 262 -1.10 -2.82 -2.78
CA MET A 262 -1.05 -1.44 -2.30
C MET A 262 0.36 -0.93 -2.00
N VAL A 263 1.17 -1.72 -1.28
CA VAL A 263 2.52 -1.28 -0.89
C VAL A 263 3.52 -1.26 -2.05
N THR A 264 3.21 -1.94 -3.17
CA THR A 264 4.03 -1.89 -4.39
C THR A 264 3.65 -0.74 -5.32
N ALA A 265 2.53 -0.06 -5.07
CA ALA A 265 2.05 1.04 -5.90
C ALA A 265 3.06 2.21 -5.97
N GLY A 266 3.69 2.58 -4.84
CA GLY A 266 4.70 3.63 -4.82
C GLY A 266 5.97 3.24 -5.59
N ILE A 267 6.36 1.97 -5.54
CA ILE A 267 7.48 1.45 -6.33
C ILE A 267 7.15 1.51 -7.83
N PHE A 268 5.95 1.05 -8.19
CA PHE A 268 5.45 1.16 -9.56
C PHE A 268 5.43 2.60 -10.07
N LEU A 269 4.96 3.55 -9.26
CA LEU A 269 4.92 4.98 -9.62
C LEU A 269 6.32 5.51 -9.95
N ILE A 270 7.34 5.19 -9.14
CA ILE A 270 8.73 5.62 -9.38
C ILE A 270 9.30 4.95 -10.63
N ILE A 271 9.10 3.64 -10.81
CA ILE A 271 9.55 2.92 -12.01
C ILE A 271 8.87 3.48 -13.26
N ARG A 272 7.57 3.75 -13.22
CA ARG A 272 6.81 4.34 -14.34
C ARG A 272 7.29 5.74 -14.71
N SER A 273 7.86 6.46 -13.75
CA SER A 273 8.35 7.83 -13.89
C SER A 273 9.89 7.91 -13.89
N ASN A 274 10.62 6.82 -14.12
CA ASN A 274 12.08 6.72 -13.98
C ASN A 274 12.83 7.82 -14.72
N TYR A 275 12.42 8.14 -15.96
CA TYR A 275 13.01 9.16 -16.80
C TYR A 275 12.99 10.57 -16.17
N LEU A 276 12.02 10.86 -15.29
CA LEU A 276 11.96 12.11 -14.53
C LEU A 276 12.95 12.09 -13.36
N PHE A 277 13.06 10.95 -12.67
CA PHE A 277 13.97 10.80 -11.54
C PHE A 277 15.45 10.84 -11.98
N GLU A 278 15.77 10.37 -13.19
CA GLU A 278 17.14 10.50 -13.75
C GLU A 278 17.56 11.97 -13.95
N LEU A 279 16.61 12.89 -14.17
CA LEU A 279 16.87 14.32 -14.25
C LEU A 279 16.93 15.04 -12.88
N ALA A 280 16.71 14.31 -11.77
CA ALA A 280 16.70 14.85 -10.42
C ALA A 280 17.59 14.04 -9.46
N PRO A 281 18.94 14.10 -9.59
CA PRO A 281 19.86 13.31 -8.76
C PRO A 281 19.65 13.50 -7.26
N LEU A 282 19.39 14.74 -6.80
CA LEU A 282 19.10 15.04 -5.39
C LEU A 282 17.89 14.23 -4.87
N THR A 283 16.83 14.08 -5.66
CA THR A 283 15.67 13.28 -5.26
C THR A 283 16.05 11.79 -5.16
N LYS A 284 16.87 11.29 -6.07
CA LYS A 284 17.39 9.90 -6.01
C LYS A 284 18.18 9.66 -4.72
N ASP A 285 19.07 10.58 -4.34
CA ASP A 285 19.80 10.49 -3.07
C ASP A 285 18.86 10.47 -1.85
N ILE A 286 17.84 11.33 -1.84
CA ILE A 286 16.81 11.35 -0.77
C ILE A 286 16.10 10.00 -0.71
N ILE A 287 15.76 9.40 -1.85
CA ILE A 287 15.10 8.08 -1.90
C ILE A 287 16.01 7.00 -1.29
N VAL A 288 17.32 7.00 -1.58
CA VAL A 288 18.28 6.06 -0.98
C VAL A 288 18.26 6.17 0.54
N TYR A 289 18.44 7.39 1.08
CA TYR A 289 18.52 7.57 2.54
C TYR A 289 17.20 7.27 3.25
N ILE A 290 16.07 7.69 2.71
CA ILE A 290 14.75 7.38 3.28
C ILE A 290 14.47 5.88 3.23
N GLY A 291 14.79 5.20 2.12
CA GLY A 291 14.68 3.75 2.01
C GLY A 291 15.54 3.02 3.02
N LEU A 292 16.80 3.46 3.21
CA LEU A 292 17.72 2.90 4.18
C LEU A 292 17.23 3.06 5.62
N ILE A 293 16.80 4.28 6.00
CA ILE A 293 16.26 4.55 7.35
C ILE A 293 15.01 3.70 7.60
N THR A 294 14.11 3.63 6.61
CA THR A 294 12.89 2.81 6.69
C THR A 294 13.23 1.33 6.86
N SER A 295 14.21 0.84 6.11
CA SER A 295 14.63 -0.55 6.16
C SER A 295 15.24 -0.93 7.51
N LEU A 296 16.11 -0.08 8.07
CA LEU A 296 16.68 -0.24 9.41
C LEU A 296 15.60 -0.20 10.49
N TYR A 297 14.69 0.77 10.41
CA TYR A 297 13.56 0.88 11.34
C TYR A 297 12.70 -0.38 11.36
N GLY A 298 12.30 -0.86 10.17
CA GLY A 298 11.47 -2.05 10.04
C GLY A 298 12.15 -3.30 10.58
N ALA A 299 13.41 -3.54 10.19
CA ALA A 299 14.18 -4.70 10.65
C ALA A 299 14.39 -4.67 12.17
N PHE A 300 14.79 -3.53 12.72
CA PHE A 300 15.03 -3.39 14.15
C PHE A 300 13.75 -3.58 14.98
N SER A 301 12.63 -3.00 14.54
CA SER A 301 11.34 -3.15 15.22
C SER A 301 10.83 -4.60 15.18
N ALA A 302 11.02 -5.32 14.07
CA ALA A 302 10.62 -6.73 13.92
C ALA A 302 11.31 -7.67 14.92
N MET A 303 12.54 -7.37 15.35
CA MET A 303 13.35 -8.27 16.20
C MET A 303 12.68 -8.65 17.52
N ARG A 304 11.83 -7.79 18.07
CA ARG A 304 11.22 -8.00 19.40
C ARG A 304 9.68 -8.00 19.40
N GLN A 305 9.04 -7.98 18.23
CA GLN A 305 7.59 -8.20 18.16
C GLN A 305 7.26 -9.66 18.56
N ASN A 306 6.15 -9.83 19.28
CA ASN A 306 5.66 -11.14 19.70
C ASN A 306 4.35 -11.55 18.98
N ASP A 307 3.74 -10.65 18.22
CA ASP A 307 2.61 -10.92 17.34
C ASP A 307 3.11 -11.39 15.97
N ILE A 308 2.68 -12.58 15.53
CA ILE A 308 3.11 -13.20 14.26
C ILE A 308 2.83 -12.28 13.05
N LYS A 309 1.68 -11.60 13.00
CA LYS A 309 1.32 -10.65 11.92
C LYS A 309 2.17 -9.39 11.97
N LYS A 310 2.44 -8.85 13.19
CA LYS A 310 3.27 -7.64 13.35
C LYS A 310 4.73 -7.87 12.97
N VAL A 311 5.31 -9.04 13.28
CA VAL A 311 6.65 -9.41 12.80
C VAL A 311 6.68 -9.35 11.27
N LEU A 312 5.70 -9.94 10.59
CA LEU A 312 5.61 -9.95 9.14
C LEU A 312 5.34 -8.54 8.56
N ALA A 313 4.56 -7.70 9.26
CA ALA A 313 4.32 -6.32 8.83
C ALA A 313 5.60 -5.46 8.88
N TYR A 314 6.34 -5.49 9.99
CA TYR A 314 7.63 -4.79 10.09
C TYR A 314 8.66 -5.34 9.11
N SER A 315 8.63 -6.64 8.85
CA SER A 315 9.48 -7.21 7.80
C SER A 315 9.08 -6.72 6.40
N THR A 316 7.80 -6.37 6.15
CA THR A 316 7.37 -5.72 4.90
C THR A 316 7.93 -4.30 4.82
N VAL A 317 7.82 -3.49 5.88
CA VAL A 317 8.43 -2.15 5.95
C VAL A 317 9.92 -2.22 5.60
N SER A 318 10.63 -3.19 6.18
CA SER A 318 12.07 -3.39 5.92
C SER A 318 12.37 -3.74 4.47
N GLN A 319 11.62 -4.68 3.87
CA GLN A 319 11.85 -5.08 2.46
C GLN A 319 11.47 -3.97 1.48
N LEU A 320 10.42 -3.20 1.75
CA LEU A 320 10.08 -2.02 0.95
C LEU A 320 11.22 -0.98 1.00
N GLY A 321 11.80 -0.72 2.17
CA GLY A 321 12.97 0.16 2.29
C GLY A 321 14.14 -0.30 1.42
N LEU A 322 14.43 -1.62 1.35
CA LEU A 322 15.43 -2.18 0.44
C LEU A 322 15.12 -1.85 -1.04
N MET A 323 13.85 -2.00 -1.44
CA MET A 323 13.42 -1.68 -2.81
C MET A 323 13.59 -0.18 -3.11
N PHE A 324 13.30 0.70 -2.15
CA PHE A 324 13.50 2.14 -2.31
C PHE A 324 14.99 2.50 -2.42
N VAL A 325 15.88 1.82 -1.69
CA VAL A 325 17.33 1.98 -1.92
C VAL A 325 17.69 1.61 -3.36
N ALA A 326 17.20 0.48 -3.87
CA ALA A 326 17.43 0.09 -5.27
C ALA A 326 16.87 1.13 -6.26
N LEU A 327 15.67 1.69 -6.01
CA LEU A 327 15.11 2.75 -6.85
C LEU A 327 15.97 4.01 -6.84
N GLY A 328 16.44 4.45 -5.68
CA GLY A 328 17.28 5.65 -5.53
C GLY A 328 18.66 5.48 -6.17
N THR A 329 19.22 4.27 -6.19
CA THR A 329 20.47 3.99 -6.92
C THR A 329 20.27 3.90 -8.44
N GLY A 330 19.04 3.96 -8.95
CA GLY A 330 18.71 3.79 -10.37
C GLY A 330 18.54 2.34 -10.82
N ALA A 331 18.60 1.37 -9.90
CA ALA A 331 18.43 -0.05 -10.19
C ALA A 331 16.95 -0.47 -10.23
N TYR A 332 16.17 0.13 -11.16
CA TYR A 332 14.72 -0.03 -11.24
C TYR A 332 14.29 -1.47 -11.53
N THR A 333 14.98 -2.17 -12.44
CA THR A 333 14.72 -3.59 -12.72
C THR A 333 14.93 -4.45 -11.48
N VAL A 334 16.01 -4.20 -10.75
CA VAL A 334 16.35 -4.91 -9.50
C VAL A 334 15.25 -4.70 -8.45
N ALA A 335 14.76 -3.47 -8.32
CA ALA A 335 13.63 -3.17 -7.44
C ALA A 335 12.38 -3.96 -7.84
N LEU A 336 12.02 -4.00 -9.13
CA LEU A 336 10.87 -4.75 -9.64
C LEU A 336 11.06 -6.27 -9.53
N PHE A 337 12.27 -6.77 -9.74
CA PHE A 337 12.60 -8.17 -9.51
C PHE A 337 12.39 -8.55 -8.05
N HIS A 338 12.83 -7.68 -7.12
CA HIS A 338 12.58 -7.93 -5.71
C HIS A 338 11.09 -7.79 -5.34
N VAL A 339 10.32 -6.89 -5.97
CA VAL A 339 8.84 -6.85 -5.85
C VAL A 339 8.23 -8.20 -6.24
N THR A 340 8.70 -8.80 -7.33
CA THR A 340 8.19 -10.09 -7.83
C THR A 340 8.44 -11.22 -6.82
N THR A 341 9.67 -11.39 -6.39
CA THR A 341 10.03 -12.43 -5.41
C THR A 341 9.36 -12.18 -4.05
N HIS A 342 9.28 -10.91 -3.65
CA HIS A 342 8.60 -10.46 -2.45
C HIS A 342 7.11 -10.80 -2.49
N ALA A 343 6.43 -10.62 -3.61
CA ALA A 343 5.02 -10.98 -3.74
C ALA A 343 4.79 -12.46 -3.43
N PHE A 344 5.67 -13.35 -3.88
CA PHE A 344 5.56 -14.78 -3.64
C PHE A 344 5.78 -15.14 -2.17
N PHE A 345 6.94 -14.81 -1.62
CA PHE A 345 7.24 -15.24 -0.24
C PHE A 345 6.45 -14.46 0.81
N LYS A 346 6.01 -13.22 0.54
CA LYS A 346 5.20 -12.47 1.51
C LYS A 346 3.75 -12.95 1.56
N ALA A 347 3.14 -13.18 0.39
CA ALA A 347 1.82 -13.81 0.36
C ALA A 347 1.88 -15.17 1.07
N LEU A 348 2.88 -15.99 0.78
CA LEU A 348 3.12 -17.26 1.45
C LEU A 348 3.18 -17.13 2.97
N LEU A 349 4.06 -16.25 3.48
CA LEU A 349 4.26 -16.07 4.92
C LEU A 349 3.01 -15.56 5.64
N PHE A 350 2.29 -14.60 5.05
CA PHE A 350 1.04 -14.10 5.62
C PHE A 350 -0.07 -15.15 5.59
N LEU A 351 -0.24 -15.89 4.49
CA LEU A 351 -1.24 -16.94 4.41
C LEU A 351 -0.90 -18.10 5.35
N CYS A 352 0.38 -18.47 5.49
CA CYS A 352 0.82 -19.43 6.50
C CYS A 352 0.53 -18.95 7.93
N ALA A 353 0.80 -17.66 8.23
CA ALA A 353 0.44 -17.07 9.52
C ALA A 353 -1.08 -17.12 9.73
N GLY A 354 -1.88 -16.83 8.68
CA GLY A 354 -3.33 -16.99 8.72
C GLY A 354 -3.76 -18.42 8.99
N SER A 355 -3.09 -19.40 8.36
CA SER A 355 -3.33 -20.82 8.60
C SER A 355 -3.07 -21.20 10.06
N VAL A 356 -1.98 -20.70 10.65
CA VAL A 356 -1.66 -20.91 12.08
C VAL A 356 -2.71 -20.26 12.98
N ILE A 357 -3.04 -18.98 12.74
CA ILE A 357 -4.02 -18.23 13.53
C ILE A 357 -5.40 -18.90 13.49
N HIS A 358 -5.83 -19.37 12.32
CA HIS A 358 -7.11 -20.07 12.13
C HIS A 358 -7.14 -21.38 12.94
N ALA A 359 -6.07 -22.20 12.87
CA ALA A 359 -5.96 -23.44 13.60
C ALA A 359 -5.84 -23.24 15.13
N MET A 360 -5.28 -22.10 15.55
CA MET A 360 -5.07 -21.72 16.97
C MET A 360 -6.22 -20.88 17.56
N HIS A 361 -7.42 -20.89 16.93
CA HIS A 361 -8.58 -20.11 17.40
C HIS A 361 -8.26 -18.63 17.65
N HIS A 362 -7.73 -17.95 16.62
CA HIS A 362 -7.38 -16.54 16.58
C HIS A 362 -6.22 -16.08 17.48
N GLU A 363 -5.43 -17.03 18.05
CA GLU A 363 -4.21 -16.68 18.77
C GLU A 363 -3.15 -16.10 17.81
N GLN A 364 -2.59 -14.94 18.16
CA GLN A 364 -1.56 -14.26 17.37
C GLN A 364 -0.22 -14.15 18.10
N ASP A 365 -0.20 -14.35 19.44
CA ASP A 365 1.03 -14.24 20.24
C ASP A 365 1.88 -15.51 20.13
N ILE A 366 3.09 -15.34 19.58
CA ILE A 366 4.04 -16.47 19.40
C ILE A 366 4.53 -17.06 20.74
N ARG A 367 4.31 -16.38 21.86
CA ARG A 367 4.63 -16.88 23.21
C ARG A 367 3.72 -18.04 23.61
N ASN A 368 2.48 -18.05 23.09
CA ASN A 368 1.46 -19.06 23.33
C ASN A 368 1.48 -20.18 22.27
N MET A 369 2.44 -20.18 21.34
CA MET A 369 2.61 -21.18 20.29
C MET A 369 3.77 -22.12 20.63
N GLY A 370 4.05 -23.10 19.77
CA GLY A 370 5.21 -23.99 19.86
C GLY A 370 4.88 -25.42 19.43
N ALA A 371 5.88 -26.11 18.91
CA ALA A 371 5.80 -27.49 18.41
C ALA A 371 4.72 -27.74 17.33
N LEU A 372 4.19 -26.69 16.66
CA LEU A 372 3.09 -26.80 15.68
C LEU A 372 3.42 -27.69 14.47
N LYS A 373 4.71 -27.98 14.21
CA LYS A 373 5.13 -28.90 13.14
C LYS A 373 4.52 -30.31 13.26
N LYS A 374 4.12 -30.71 14.45
CA LYS A 374 3.51 -32.03 14.69
C LYS A 374 2.11 -32.11 14.09
N TYR A 375 1.38 -31.00 14.13
CA TYR A 375 -0.04 -30.90 13.79
C TYR A 375 -0.28 -30.33 12.38
N MET A 376 0.57 -29.39 11.95
CA MET A 376 0.40 -28.62 10.71
C MET A 376 1.62 -28.83 9.79
N LYS A 377 1.73 -30.00 9.18
CA LYS A 377 2.92 -30.39 8.38
C LYS A 377 3.09 -29.57 7.10
N ILE A 378 2.00 -29.31 6.37
CA ILE A 378 2.04 -28.55 5.10
C ILE A 378 2.34 -27.08 5.42
N THR A 379 1.60 -26.49 6.37
CA THR A 379 1.81 -25.10 6.79
C THR A 379 3.23 -24.91 7.34
N HIS A 380 3.76 -25.85 8.13
CA HIS A 380 5.13 -25.81 8.63
C HIS A 380 6.16 -25.78 7.49
N PHE A 381 6.06 -26.70 6.54
CA PHE A 381 7.03 -26.81 5.45
C PHE A 381 6.99 -25.59 4.52
N THR A 382 5.80 -25.12 4.20
CA THR A 382 5.61 -23.93 3.34
C THR A 382 6.05 -22.65 4.05
N PHE A 383 5.83 -22.52 5.37
CA PHE A 383 6.37 -21.40 6.16
C PHE A 383 7.91 -21.42 6.19
N LEU A 384 8.53 -22.60 6.29
CA LEU A 384 9.98 -22.73 6.21
C LEU A 384 10.51 -22.20 4.88
N ILE A 385 9.90 -22.62 3.77
CA ILE A 385 10.29 -22.12 2.43
C ILE A 385 10.18 -20.59 2.36
N GLY A 386 9.06 -20.01 2.81
CA GLY A 386 8.89 -18.56 2.85
C GLY A 386 9.94 -17.86 3.72
N THR A 387 10.29 -18.47 4.87
CA THR A 387 11.33 -17.96 5.76
C THR A 387 12.71 -18.02 5.11
N LEU A 388 13.06 -19.12 4.45
CA LEU A 388 14.32 -19.25 3.71
C LEU A 388 14.38 -18.25 2.54
N ALA A 389 13.27 -18.05 1.83
CA ALA A 389 13.23 -17.11 0.71
C ALA A 389 13.43 -15.65 1.19
N ILE A 390 12.71 -15.21 2.24
CA ILE A 390 12.85 -13.82 2.75
C ILE A 390 14.20 -13.56 3.41
N THR A 391 14.88 -14.56 3.97
CA THR A 391 16.21 -14.38 4.57
C THR A 391 17.33 -14.32 3.53
N GLY A 392 17.05 -14.67 2.27
CA GLY A 392 18.06 -14.76 1.22
C GLY A 392 18.92 -16.02 1.37
N PHE A 393 18.30 -17.14 1.77
CA PHE A 393 18.98 -18.43 1.82
C PHE A 393 19.38 -18.86 0.41
N PRO A 394 20.56 -19.47 0.21
CA PRO A 394 21.06 -19.84 -1.11
C PRO A 394 20.02 -20.55 -1.99
N LEU A 395 19.98 -20.21 -3.26
CA LEU A 395 19.11 -20.74 -4.32
C LEU A 395 17.60 -20.45 -4.16
N MET A 396 17.17 -19.76 -3.10
CA MET A 396 15.80 -19.27 -2.98
C MET A 396 15.60 -17.98 -3.79
N SER A 397 14.34 -17.65 -4.13
CA SER A 397 14.04 -16.48 -4.98
C SER A 397 14.56 -15.16 -4.39
N GLY A 398 14.47 -14.96 -3.08
CA GLY A 398 14.95 -13.76 -2.41
C GLY A 398 16.47 -13.66 -2.31
N PHE A 399 17.22 -14.72 -2.54
CA PHE A 399 18.67 -14.71 -2.59
C PHE A 399 19.16 -13.86 -3.77
N PHE A 400 18.75 -14.20 -4.98
CA PHE A 400 19.19 -13.49 -6.19
C PHE A 400 18.80 -12.01 -6.17
N SER A 401 17.54 -11.71 -5.82
CA SER A 401 17.05 -10.33 -5.84
C SER A 401 17.70 -9.44 -4.77
N LYS A 402 18.06 -9.98 -3.59
CA LYS A 402 18.75 -9.21 -2.55
C LYS A 402 20.22 -8.96 -2.87
N ASP A 403 20.89 -9.94 -3.44
CA ASP A 403 22.29 -9.79 -3.83
C ASP A 403 22.44 -8.70 -4.89
N GLU A 404 21.52 -8.57 -5.83
CA GLU A 404 21.48 -7.47 -6.80
C GLU A 404 21.25 -6.11 -6.13
N ILE A 405 20.35 -6.02 -5.11
CA ILE A 405 20.18 -4.78 -4.32
C ILE A 405 21.46 -4.43 -3.58
N LEU A 406 22.12 -5.39 -2.95
CA LEU A 406 23.37 -5.16 -2.26
C LEU A 406 24.47 -4.71 -3.22
N ALA A 407 24.53 -5.30 -4.41
CA ALA A 407 25.48 -4.93 -5.44
C ALA A 407 25.27 -3.49 -5.93
N SER A 408 24.03 -3.07 -6.17
CA SER A 408 23.71 -1.68 -6.53
C SER A 408 24.05 -0.69 -5.41
N ALA A 409 23.82 -1.07 -4.16
CA ALA A 409 24.16 -0.27 -2.99
C ALA A 409 25.67 -0.11 -2.80
N TRP A 410 26.48 -1.15 -3.07
CA TRP A 410 27.93 -1.09 -3.05
C TRP A 410 28.48 -0.09 -4.07
N MET A 411 27.94 -0.11 -5.28
CA MET A 411 28.33 0.81 -6.34
C MET A 411 27.98 2.27 -6.02
N TYR A 412 26.91 2.48 -5.24
CA TYR A 412 26.51 3.81 -4.80
C TYR A 412 27.34 4.30 -3.61
N SER A 413 27.45 3.51 -2.53
CA SER A 413 28.20 3.86 -1.31
C SER A 413 28.49 2.64 -0.45
N PRO A 414 29.79 2.43 -0.04
CA PRO A 414 30.15 1.36 0.91
C PRO A 414 29.43 1.47 2.26
N ILE A 415 29.07 2.68 2.71
CA ILE A 415 28.35 2.90 3.97
C ILE A 415 26.92 2.38 3.85
N VAL A 416 26.23 2.72 2.75
CA VAL A 416 24.87 2.22 2.48
C VAL A 416 24.87 0.70 2.40
N PHE A 417 25.83 0.11 1.68
CA PHE A 417 26.04 -1.33 1.60
C PHE A 417 26.20 -1.98 3.00
N ALA A 418 27.10 -1.44 3.84
CA ALA A 418 27.36 -1.98 5.17
C ALA A 418 26.09 -1.95 6.07
N LEU A 419 25.30 -0.88 5.99
CA LEU A 419 24.03 -0.76 6.71
C LEU A 419 22.98 -1.72 6.18
N LEU A 420 22.93 -1.99 4.87
CA LEU A 420 22.04 -2.99 4.30
C LEU A 420 22.43 -4.43 4.72
N ILE A 421 23.71 -4.74 4.86
CA ILE A 421 24.15 -6.02 5.45
C ILE A 421 23.59 -6.17 6.88
N ALA A 422 23.62 -5.10 7.69
CA ALA A 422 23.02 -5.12 9.01
C ALA A 422 21.48 -5.38 8.95
N VAL A 423 20.78 -4.80 7.98
CA VAL A 423 19.34 -5.06 7.75
C VAL A 423 19.08 -6.52 7.41
N ILE A 424 19.88 -7.12 6.50
CA ILE A 424 19.72 -8.53 6.11
C ILE A 424 20.02 -9.46 7.29
N THR A 425 21.04 -9.13 8.09
CA THR A 425 21.36 -9.83 9.33
C THR A 425 20.18 -9.83 10.31
N MET A 426 19.61 -8.66 10.58
CA MET A 426 18.42 -8.52 11.42
C MET A 426 17.22 -9.28 10.84
N THR A 427 17.04 -9.25 9.50
CA THR A 427 15.98 -9.99 8.81
C THR A 427 16.09 -11.49 9.08
N SER A 428 17.27 -12.05 8.96
CA SER A 428 17.52 -13.47 9.24
C SER A 428 17.25 -13.80 10.71
N ILE A 429 17.70 -12.94 11.64
CA ILE A 429 17.49 -13.15 13.09
C ILE A 429 16.01 -13.20 13.44
N TYR A 430 15.22 -12.20 13.05
CA TYR A 430 13.81 -12.16 13.46
C TYR A 430 12.95 -13.20 12.73
N MET A 431 13.25 -13.56 11.47
CA MET A 431 12.49 -14.57 10.74
C MET A 431 12.75 -15.97 11.26
N PHE A 432 14.02 -16.35 11.52
CA PHE A 432 14.31 -17.65 12.14
C PHE A 432 13.82 -17.71 13.58
N ARG A 433 13.90 -16.61 14.36
CA ARG A 433 13.26 -16.53 15.68
C ARG A 433 11.76 -16.83 15.57
N LEU A 434 11.04 -16.19 14.66
CA LEU A 434 9.60 -16.41 14.45
C LEU A 434 9.32 -17.87 14.11
N TYR A 435 10.02 -18.41 13.11
CA TYR A 435 9.82 -19.78 12.63
C TYR A 435 10.06 -20.82 13.75
N PHE A 436 11.17 -20.74 14.48
CA PHE A 436 11.47 -21.71 15.51
C PHE A 436 10.55 -21.59 16.73
N LEU A 437 10.13 -20.39 17.12
CA LEU A 437 9.20 -20.21 18.23
C LEU A 437 7.80 -20.73 17.91
N VAL A 438 7.36 -20.67 16.67
CA VAL A 438 6.02 -21.15 16.26
C VAL A 438 6.01 -22.66 16.05
N PHE A 439 6.96 -23.20 15.30
CA PHE A 439 6.89 -24.59 14.85
C PHE A 439 7.74 -25.58 15.65
N HIS A 440 8.71 -25.10 16.43
CA HIS A 440 9.61 -25.93 17.22
C HIS A 440 9.48 -25.63 18.72
N GLY A 441 10.35 -26.25 19.53
CA GLY A 441 10.35 -26.06 20.98
C GLY A 441 9.27 -26.88 21.69
N THR A 442 8.89 -26.42 22.88
CA THR A 442 7.82 -27.00 23.69
C THR A 442 6.46 -26.46 23.31
N GLU A 443 5.43 -27.25 23.52
CA GLU A 443 4.03 -26.81 23.41
C GLU A 443 3.72 -25.82 24.54
N ARG A 444 3.23 -24.62 24.18
CA ARG A 444 2.91 -23.53 25.12
C ARG A 444 1.44 -23.09 25.03
N MET A 445 0.65 -23.87 24.30
CA MET A 445 -0.77 -23.67 24.13
C MET A 445 -1.58 -24.38 25.23
N ASP A 446 -2.81 -23.93 25.45
CA ASP A 446 -3.76 -24.55 26.36
C ASP A 446 -4.20 -25.93 25.84
N GLU A 447 -4.54 -26.87 26.75
CA GLU A 447 -5.00 -28.22 26.40
C GLU A 447 -6.22 -28.18 25.45
N HIS A 448 -7.13 -27.26 25.66
CA HIS A 448 -8.32 -27.09 24.81
C HIS A 448 -7.94 -26.80 23.35
N ARG A 449 -6.97 -25.91 23.10
CA ARG A 449 -6.48 -25.60 21.75
C ARG A 449 -5.73 -26.78 21.13
N GLN A 450 -4.97 -27.51 21.93
CA GLN A 450 -4.17 -28.66 21.50
C GLN A 450 -5.05 -29.78 20.90
N HIS A 451 -6.18 -30.10 21.52
CA HIS A 451 -7.11 -31.13 21.04
C HIS A 451 -7.79 -30.83 19.71
N HIS A 452 -7.95 -29.56 19.36
CA HIS A 452 -8.57 -29.11 18.11
C HIS A 452 -7.58 -28.81 16.97
N LEU A 453 -6.29 -28.86 17.27
CA LEU A 453 -5.23 -28.48 16.33
C LEU A 453 -5.08 -29.54 15.22
N LYS A 454 -5.33 -29.13 13.99
CA LYS A 454 -5.17 -29.94 12.77
C LYS A 454 -4.78 -29.08 11.58
N GLU A 455 -4.29 -29.70 10.52
CA GLU A 455 -4.02 -29.02 9.26
C GLU A 455 -5.33 -28.47 8.65
N ASN A 456 -5.23 -27.31 8.02
CA ASN A 456 -6.36 -26.63 7.41
C ASN A 456 -6.81 -27.29 6.08
N PRO A 457 -8.04 -27.02 5.60
CA PRO A 457 -8.57 -27.61 4.37
C PRO A 457 -7.75 -27.23 3.13
N ILE A 458 -7.94 -28.01 2.04
CA ILE A 458 -7.18 -27.88 0.79
C ILE A 458 -7.31 -26.48 0.15
N ALA A 459 -8.44 -25.80 0.33
CA ALA A 459 -8.64 -24.43 -0.16
C ALA A 459 -7.66 -23.43 0.48
N MET A 460 -7.16 -23.72 1.70
CA MET A 460 -6.11 -22.93 2.33
C MET A 460 -4.71 -23.47 2.02
N THR A 461 -4.50 -24.78 2.02
CA THR A 461 -3.16 -25.37 1.86
C THR A 461 -2.66 -25.37 0.42
N LEU A 462 -3.55 -25.45 -0.60
CA LEU A 462 -3.15 -25.40 -2.01
C LEU A 462 -2.47 -24.06 -2.38
N PRO A 463 -3.04 -22.88 -2.04
CA PRO A 463 -2.32 -21.60 -2.23
C PRO A 463 -0.94 -21.56 -1.59
N LEU A 464 -0.79 -22.14 -0.38
CA LEU A 464 0.52 -22.20 0.30
C LEU A 464 1.54 -23.00 -0.50
N ILE A 465 1.14 -24.16 -1.05
CA ILE A 465 2.02 -25.02 -1.85
C ILE A 465 2.45 -24.30 -3.12
N LEU A 466 1.49 -23.67 -3.85
CA LEU A 466 1.78 -22.99 -5.11
C LEU A 466 2.71 -21.77 -4.88
N LEU A 467 2.46 -20.98 -3.84
CA LEU A 467 3.32 -19.86 -3.48
C LEU A 467 4.70 -20.32 -2.98
N ALA A 468 4.79 -21.47 -2.32
CA ALA A 468 6.07 -22.07 -1.93
C ALA A 468 6.90 -22.45 -3.14
N ILE A 469 6.29 -23.08 -4.16
CA ILE A 469 6.94 -23.40 -5.43
C ILE A 469 7.47 -22.11 -6.10
N LEU A 470 6.65 -21.07 -6.17
CA LEU A 470 7.07 -19.76 -6.71
C LEU A 470 8.17 -19.10 -5.87
N SER A 471 8.16 -19.28 -4.56
CA SER A 471 9.20 -18.75 -3.66
C SER A 471 10.55 -19.47 -3.81
N VAL A 472 10.55 -20.72 -4.27
CA VAL A 472 11.78 -21.46 -4.61
C VAL A 472 12.27 -21.04 -6.01
N PHE A 473 11.42 -21.17 -7.01
CA PHE A 473 11.82 -21.07 -8.41
C PHE A 473 11.70 -19.65 -8.99
N GLY A 474 10.99 -18.72 -8.34
CA GLY A 474 10.79 -17.37 -8.85
C GLY A 474 12.08 -16.54 -9.03
N GLY A 475 13.20 -16.97 -8.43
CA GLY A 475 14.51 -16.35 -8.64
C GLY A 475 15.14 -16.66 -10.01
N ILE A 476 14.67 -17.71 -10.70
CA ILE A 476 15.19 -18.12 -12.01
C ILE A 476 14.92 -17.05 -13.09
N ILE A 477 13.96 -16.17 -12.84
CA ILE A 477 13.56 -15.11 -13.78
C ILE A 477 14.72 -14.16 -14.10
N ASN A 478 15.60 -13.87 -13.15
CA ASN A 478 16.76 -12.98 -13.34
C ASN A 478 18.01 -13.59 -12.72
N LEU A 479 18.56 -14.62 -13.38
CA LEU A 479 19.78 -15.27 -12.94
C LEU A 479 20.99 -14.43 -13.31
N PRO A 480 22.02 -14.34 -12.44
CA PRO A 480 23.29 -13.70 -12.77
C PRO A 480 23.95 -14.38 -13.98
N GLY A 481 24.50 -13.58 -14.89
CA GLY A 481 25.20 -14.07 -16.08
C GLY A 481 26.39 -15.00 -15.81
N LEU A 482 26.89 -14.96 -14.58
CA LEU A 482 27.99 -15.78 -14.07
C LEU A 482 27.65 -17.28 -13.95
N ILE A 483 26.38 -17.60 -13.70
CA ILE A 483 25.92 -18.98 -13.46
C ILE A 483 25.31 -19.58 -14.74
N PHE A 484 24.60 -18.75 -15.52
CA PHE A 484 23.82 -19.20 -16.68
C PHE A 484 24.01 -18.26 -17.88
N HIS A 485 25.00 -18.52 -18.70
CA HIS A 485 25.41 -17.66 -19.84
C HIS A 485 24.29 -17.43 -20.89
N GLY A 486 23.35 -18.33 -21.05
CA GLY A 486 22.30 -18.25 -22.09
C GLY A 486 21.01 -17.53 -21.67
N SER A 487 20.60 -17.66 -20.40
CA SER A 487 19.36 -17.09 -19.84
C SER A 487 19.59 -15.92 -18.89
N ALA A 488 20.83 -15.44 -18.82
CA ALA A 488 21.21 -14.33 -17.97
C ALA A 488 20.39 -13.06 -18.27
N HIS A 489 19.94 -12.43 -17.20
CA HIS A 489 19.23 -11.14 -17.28
C HIS A 489 18.00 -11.19 -18.21
N TRP A 490 17.27 -12.32 -18.19
CA TRP A 490 16.07 -12.45 -19.02
C TRP A 490 15.01 -11.41 -18.67
N PHE A 491 14.87 -11.09 -17.38
CA PHE A 491 13.91 -10.12 -16.90
C PHE A 491 14.22 -8.69 -17.39
N ASP A 492 15.49 -8.31 -17.37
CA ASP A 492 15.96 -7.04 -17.94
C ASP A 492 15.63 -6.94 -19.44
N LYS A 493 15.91 -8.03 -20.19
CA LYS A 493 15.59 -8.12 -21.62
C LYS A 493 14.08 -8.03 -21.87
N TYR A 494 13.28 -8.69 -21.03
CA TYR A 494 11.81 -8.64 -21.13
C TYR A 494 11.27 -7.22 -20.89
N LEU A 495 11.72 -6.55 -19.83
CA LEU A 495 11.26 -5.20 -19.50
C LEU A 495 11.63 -4.18 -20.59
N ASN A 496 12.76 -4.38 -21.27
CA ASN A 496 13.18 -3.54 -22.37
C ASN A 496 12.58 -3.95 -23.75
N LYS A 497 11.76 -5.00 -23.81
CA LYS A 497 11.14 -5.46 -25.04
C LYS A 497 10.02 -4.51 -25.48
N GLY A 498 10.12 -4.02 -26.71
CA GLY A 498 9.05 -3.23 -27.33
C GLY A 498 8.72 -1.92 -26.61
N THR A 499 9.68 -1.37 -25.86
CA THR A 499 9.50 -0.09 -25.17
C THR A 499 9.77 1.06 -26.14
N ASP A 500 8.93 2.10 -26.05
CA ASP A 500 9.15 3.38 -26.74
C ASP A 500 10.24 4.23 -26.04
N GLY A 501 11.15 3.61 -25.29
CA GLY A 501 12.15 4.25 -24.44
C GLY A 501 11.66 4.61 -23.03
N LEU A 502 10.36 4.66 -22.80
CA LEU A 502 9.73 5.06 -21.54
C LEU A 502 10.11 4.16 -20.35
N SER A 503 10.41 2.91 -20.61
CA SER A 503 10.83 1.91 -19.61
C SER A 503 12.26 1.44 -19.83
N ALA A 504 13.05 2.15 -20.67
CA ALA A 504 14.44 1.78 -20.91
C ALA A 504 15.24 1.91 -19.60
N ILE A 505 15.59 0.79 -19.03
CA ILE A 505 16.31 0.69 -17.77
C ILE A 505 17.70 0.13 -18.10
N HIS A 506 18.74 0.89 -17.81
CA HIS A 506 20.11 0.45 -18.02
C HIS A 506 20.62 -0.29 -16.78
N PRO A 507 20.76 -1.63 -16.85
CA PRO A 507 21.27 -2.38 -15.71
C PRO A 507 22.76 -2.08 -15.53
N HIS A 508 23.16 -1.75 -14.31
CA HIS A 508 24.55 -1.67 -13.90
C HIS A 508 24.93 -2.98 -13.22
N HIS A 509 25.82 -3.74 -13.82
CA HIS A 509 26.30 -5.00 -13.25
C HIS A 509 27.71 -4.82 -12.67
N PRO A 510 27.93 -5.20 -11.40
CA PRO A 510 29.25 -5.19 -10.80
C PRO A 510 30.13 -6.29 -11.39
N GLU A 511 31.43 -6.21 -11.12
CA GLU A 511 32.42 -7.22 -11.56
C GLU A 511 32.04 -8.63 -11.06
N ALA A 512 32.32 -9.62 -11.88
CA ALA A 512 32.04 -11.02 -11.63
C ALA A 512 32.61 -11.53 -10.28
N ALA A 513 33.84 -11.18 -9.98
CA ALA A 513 34.52 -11.60 -8.76
C ALA A 513 33.84 -11.03 -7.49
N PHE A 514 33.41 -9.76 -7.55
CA PHE A 514 32.66 -9.14 -6.46
C PHE A 514 31.31 -9.85 -6.22
N THR A 515 30.58 -10.15 -7.29
CA THR A 515 29.27 -10.83 -7.19
C THR A 515 29.41 -12.21 -6.55
N TRP A 516 30.40 -13.02 -6.94
CA TRP A 516 30.67 -14.31 -6.29
C TRP A 516 31.04 -14.16 -4.82
N GLY A 517 31.94 -13.21 -4.51
CA GLY A 517 32.31 -12.91 -3.12
C GLY A 517 31.12 -12.54 -2.25
N LEU A 518 30.21 -11.69 -2.78
CA LEU A 518 28.99 -11.28 -2.11
C LEU A 518 28.04 -12.46 -1.87
N MET A 519 27.79 -13.28 -2.90
CA MET A 519 26.91 -14.45 -2.80
C MET A 519 27.40 -15.44 -1.74
N ILE A 520 28.71 -15.70 -1.69
CA ILE A 520 29.32 -16.61 -0.69
C ILE A 520 29.20 -16.01 0.71
N ALA A 521 29.52 -14.73 0.89
CA ALA A 521 29.47 -14.04 2.17
C ALA A 521 28.04 -13.98 2.72
N ALA A 522 27.06 -13.60 1.88
CA ALA A 522 25.65 -13.56 2.25
C ALA A 522 25.10 -14.95 2.61
N SER A 523 25.50 -15.98 1.87
CA SER A 523 25.17 -17.38 2.17
C SER A 523 25.72 -17.83 3.52
N ALA A 524 27.01 -17.59 3.78
CA ALA A 524 27.66 -17.97 5.03
C ALA A 524 27.02 -17.25 6.23
N LEU A 525 26.69 -15.97 6.09
CA LEU A 525 26.00 -15.18 7.11
C LEU A 525 24.62 -15.76 7.42
N THR A 526 23.79 -16.01 6.41
CA THR A 526 22.42 -16.53 6.57
C THR A 526 22.42 -17.93 7.18
N ILE A 527 23.32 -18.83 6.73
CA ILE A 527 23.46 -20.17 7.28
C ILE A 527 23.96 -20.10 8.73
N GLY A 528 24.93 -19.23 9.04
CA GLY A 528 25.42 -19.04 10.40
C GLY A 528 24.32 -18.60 11.36
N ILE A 529 23.47 -17.67 10.94
CA ILE A 529 22.32 -17.20 11.75
C ILE A 529 21.26 -18.30 11.90
N LEU A 530 20.99 -19.07 10.85
CA LEU A 530 20.09 -20.23 10.92
C LEU A 530 20.55 -21.24 11.97
N LEU A 531 21.83 -21.61 11.94
CA LEU A 531 22.41 -22.55 12.91
C LEU A 531 22.38 -22.00 14.34
N TRP A 532 22.69 -20.72 14.51
CA TRP A 532 22.57 -20.03 15.80
C TRP A 532 21.13 -20.05 16.32
N ALA A 533 20.15 -19.69 15.48
CA ALA A 533 18.74 -19.66 15.84
C ALA A 533 18.22 -21.07 16.16
N TYR A 534 18.59 -22.08 15.37
CA TYR A 534 18.26 -23.47 15.64
C TYR A 534 18.79 -23.94 17.01
N ASN A 535 20.06 -23.65 17.30
CA ASN A 535 20.66 -24.00 18.60
C ASN A 535 19.95 -23.28 19.75
N THR A 536 19.60 -22.00 19.58
CA THR A 536 19.02 -21.17 20.64
C THR A 536 17.56 -21.55 20.93
N TYR A 537 16.72 -21.65 19.90
CA TYR A 537 15.27 -21.79 20.05
C TYR A 537 14.79 -23.25 19.96
N ALA A 538 15.45 -24.09 19.14
CA ALA A 538 15.03 -25.48 18.97
C ALA A 538 15.74 -26.45 19.93
N LYS A 539 17.05 -26.26 20.19
CA LYS A 539 17.81 -27.12 21.10
C LYS A 539 17.77 -26.62 22.53
N GLN A 540 18.13 -25.36 22.80
CA GLN A 540 18.14 -24.78 24.15
C GLN A 540 16.74 -24.42 24.65
N LEU A 541 15.72 -24.53 23.81
CA LEU A 541 14.30 -24.26 24.11
C LEU A 541 14.05 -22.85 24.69
N LYS A 542 14.88 -21.86 24.31
CA LYS A 542 14.68 -20.49 24.78
C LYS A 542 13.37 -19.94 24.21
N THR A 543 12.55 -19.39 25.09
CA THR A 543 11.27 -18.77 24.75
C THR A 543 11.41 -17.26 24.52
N ALA A 544 10.37 -16.64 23.97
CA ALA A 544 10.30 -15.19 23.89
C ALA A 544 10.18 -14.60 25.30
N LEU A 545 10.94 -13.51 25.55
CA LEU A 545 10.92 -12.83 26.85
C LEU A 545 9.57 -12.12 27.05
N PRO A 546 9.03 -12.09 28.28
CA PRO A 546 7.87 -11.26 28.61
C PRO A 546 8.25 -9.78 28.51
N ASP A 547 7.27 -8.93 28.22
CA ASP A 547 7.50 -7.51 27.97
C ASP A 547 8.09 -6.78 29.19
N SER A 548 7.76 -7.23 30.42
CA SER A 548 8.30 -6.73 31.67
C SER A 548 9.80 -6.99 31.87
N ALA A 549 10.34 -8.02 31.22
CA ALA A 549 11.76 -8.39 31.31
C ALA A 549 12.66 -7.69 30.28
N LEU A 550 12.06 -6.92 29.34
CA LEU A 550 12.82 -6.23 28.30
C LEU A 550 13.55 -5.00 28.85
N LYS A 551 14.86 -4.90 28.57
CA LYS A 551 15.73 -3.80 29.00
C LYS A 551 16.55 -3.24 27.84
N GLY A 552 16.98 -1.98 27.94
CA GLY A 552 17.86 -1.31 26.97
C GLY A 552 17.31 -1.39 25.54
N TRP A 553 18.14 -1.79 24.59
CA TRP A 553 17.79 -1.86 23.16
C TRP A 553 16.57 -2.79 22.88
N GLN A 554 16.35 -3.81 23.70
CA GLN A 554 15.22 -4.72 23.54
C GLN A 554 13.88 -4.01 23.78
N LYS A 555 13.82 -3.13 24.79
CA LYS A 555 12.65 -2.29 25.07
C LYS A 555 12.42 -1.29 23.94
N ILE A 556 13.48 -0.64 23.47
CA ILE A 556 13.40 0.32 22.35
C ILE A 556 12.85 -0.36 21.08
N SER A 557 13.34 -1.58 20.75
CA SER A 557 12.87 -2.36 19.61
C SER A 557 11.39 -2.76 19.75
N ALA A 558 10.99 -3.28 20.92
CA ALA A 558 9.61 -3.66 21.21
C ALA A 558 8.65 -2.44 21.16
N SER A 559 9.10 -1.28 21.64
CA SER A 559 8.37 0.00 21.59
C SER A 559 8.51 0.73 20.24
N LYS A 560 9.02 0.06 19.19
CA LYS A 560 9.06 0.61 17.80
C LYS A 560 9.79 1.96 17.71
N LEU A 561 10.87 2.14 18.44
CA LEU A 561 11.62 3.39 18.58
C LEU A 561 10.75 4.59 19.06
N TYR A 562 9.63 4.32 19.71
CA TYR A 562 8.65 5.32 20.20
C TYR A 562 8.11 6.24 19.10
N LEU A 563 8.09 5.79 17.84
CA LEU A 563 7.68 6.64 16.72
C LEU A 563 6.19 7.01 16.77
N ASP A 564 5.33 6.08 17.22
CA ASP A 564 3.89 6.35 17.41
C ASP A 564 3.67 7.41 18.50
N GLU A 565 4.44 7.36 19.60
CA GLU A 565 4.39 8.34 20.70
C GLU A 565 4.88 9.71 20.24
N ILE A 566 5.96 9.76 19.44
CA ILE A 566 6.48 11.00 18.85
C ILE A 566 5.41 11.64 17.94
N TYR A 567 4.77 10.85 17.06
CA TYR A 567 3.73 11.38 16.17
C TYR A 567 2.48 11.81 16.94
N ASN A 568 2.12 11.08 17.99
CA ASN A 568 1.03 11.47 18.86
C ASN A 568 1.31 12.82 19.56
N PHE A 569 2.54 13.02 20.03
CA PHE A 569 2.94 14.27 20.67
C PHE A 569 3.04 15.45 19.68
N LEU A 570 3.66 15.23 18.50
CA LEU A 570 3.93 16.31 17.55
C LEU A 570 2.71 16.69 16.69
N PHE A 571 1.84 15.74 16.35
CA PHE A 571 0.75 15.97 15.39
C PHE A 571 -0.63 15.71 15.99
N VAL A 572 -0.89 14.52 16.57
CA VAL A 572 -2.25 14.13 16.95
C VAL A 572 -2.78 15.02 18.09
N LYS A 573 -2.05 15.10 19.21
CA LYS A 573 -2.48 15.92 20.37
C LYS A 573 -2.64 17.40 20.05
N PRO A 574 -1.73 18.07 19.29
CA PRO A 574 -1.94 19.48 18.90
C PRO A 574 -3.18 19.67 18.02
N ILE A 575 -3.40 18.77 17.04
CA ILE A 575 -4.57 18.83 16.15
C ILE A 575 -5.86 18.63 16.95
N ASP A 576 -5.92 17.64 17.84
CA ASP A 576 -7.08 17.40 18.72
C ASP A 576 -7.37 18.60 19.62
N LYS A 577 -6.32 19.22 20.16
CA LYS A 577 -6.47 20.44 20.98
C LYS A 577 -7.00 21.62 20.15
N LEU A 578 -6.50 21.79 18.92
CA LEU A 578 -6.99 22.81 17.99
C LEU A 578 -8.45 22.54 17.60
N ALA A 579 -8.80 21.29 17.26
CA ALA A 579 -10.14 20.89 16.91
C ALA A 579 -11.13 21.12 18.07
N THR A 580 -10.75 20.70 19.28
CA THR A 580 -11.56 20.92 20.50
C THR A 580 -11.74 22.40 20.80
N SER A 581 -10.68 23.18 20.64
CA SER A 581 -10.74 24.65 20.83
C SER A 581 -11.61 25.31 19.75
N GLY A 582 -11.45 24.91 18.49
CA GLY A 582 -12.27 25.38 17.38
C GLY A 582 -13.75 25.07 17.59
N TYR A 583 -14.07 23.85 17.99
CA TYR A 583 -15.44 23.47 18.34
C TYR A 583 -16.00 24.34 19.47
N LYS A 584 -15.27 24.46 20.61
CA LYS A 584 -15.73 25.19 21.79
C LYS A 584 -15.88 26.70 21.54
N TYR A 585 -14.88 27.32 20.95
CA TYR A 585 -14.82 28.78 20.83
C TYR A 585 -15.42 29.31 19.54
N PHE A 586 -15.21 28.63 18.42
CA PHE A 586 -15.74 29.09 17.13
C PHE A 586 -17.14 28.55 16.88
N GLU A 587 -17.32 27.24 16.89
CA GLU A 587 -18.61 26.63 16.53
C GLU A 587 -19.69 26.89 17.57
N VAL A 588 -19.42 26.58 18.84
CA VAL A 588 -20.41 26.74 19.92
C VAL A 588 -20.56 28.20 20.35
N ALA A 589 -19.44 28.89 20.63
CA ALA A 589 -19.48 30.24 21.21
C ALA A 589 -19.80 31.34 20.18
N ILE A 590 -19.36 31.21 18.93
CA ILE A 590 -19.59 32.20 17.89
C ILE A 590 -20.75 31.76 16.97
N LEU A 591 -20.59 30.68 16.23
CA LEU A 591 -21.52 30.28 15.16
C LEU A 591 -22.91 29.92 15.71
N LEU A 592 -22.99 28.96 16.62
CA LEU A 592 -24.28 28.55 17.20
C LEU A 592 -24.93 29.66 18.03
N ARG A 593 -24.12 30.51 18.70
CA ARG A 593 -24.63 31.64 19.48
C ARG A 593 -25.19 32.73 18.56
N SER A 594 -24.50 33.07 17.48
CA SER A 594 -24.99 34.02 16.48
C SER A 594 -26.28 33.53 15.83
N LEU A 595 -26.37 32.26 15.44
CA LEU A 595 -27.58 31.66 14.90
C LEU A 595 -28.77 31.71 15.87
N ARG A 596 -28.53 31.73 17.19
CA ARG A 596 -29.59 31.90 18.20
C ARG A 596 -29.94 33.36 18.43
N ILE A 597 -29.01 34.31 18.23
CA ILE A 597 -29.26 35.74 18.39
C ILE A 597 -30.07 36.29 17.22
N PHE A 598 -29.83 35.83 15.99
CA PHE A 598 -30.53 36.30 14.80
C PHE A 598 -32.07 36.23 14.93
N PRO A 599 -32.70 35.09 15.25
CA PRO A 599 -34.15 35.03 15.42
C PRO A 599 -34.68 35.93 16.56
N LYS A 600 -33.89 36.08 17.65
CA LYS A 600 -34.25 36.98 18.75
C LYS A 600 -34.18 38.45 18.34
N ALA A 601 -33.20 38.83 17.54
CA ALA A 601 -33.10 40.19 17.00
C ALA A 601 -34.26 40.50 16.05
N PHE A 602 -34.60 39.56 15.13
CA PHE A 602 -35.78 39.71 14.28
C PHE A 602 -37.08 39.73 15.07
N GLY A 603 -37.23 38.87 16.09
CA GLY A 603 -38.36 38.88 16.99
C GLY A 603 -38.49 40.23 17.76
N PHE A 604 -37.36 40.78 18.24
CA PHE A 604 -37.36 42.09 18.86
C PHE A 604 -37.71 43.20 17.88
N MET A 605 -37.16 43.20 16.68
CA MET A 605 -37.52 44.14 15.62
C MET A 605 -39.00 44.04 15.24
N GLY A 606 -39.52 42.81 15.09
CA GLY A 606 -40.93 42.55 14.81
C GLY A 606 -41.84 43.07 15.95
N SER A 607 -41.47 42.82 17.20
CA SER A 607 -42.21 43.32 18.36
C SER A 607 -42.18 44.86 18.48
N THR A 608 -41.07 45.48 18.07
CA THR A 608 -40.94 46.93 18.03
C THR A 608 -41.82 47.54 16.91
N VAL A 609 -41.76 46.97 15.74
CA VAL A 609 -42.61 47.40 14.60
C VAL A 609 -44.10 47.17 14.93
N SER A 610 -44.44 46.05 15.58
CA SER A 610 -45.82 45.78 16.01
C SER A 610 -46.41 46.82 16.97
N LYS A 611 -45.57 47.50 17.77
CA LYS A 611 -46.02 48.60 18.66
C LYS A 611 -46.50 49.81 17.88
N PHE A 612 -46.07 50.00 16.65
CA PHE A 612 -46.60 51.05 15.76
C PHE A 612 -47.98 50.70 15.18
N GLN A 613 -48.39 49.43 15.25
CA GLN A 613 -49.72 48.96 14.81
C GLN A 613 -50.72 49.06 16.00
N GLN A 614 -51.10 50.25 16.34
CA GLN A 614 -51.97 50.52 17.47
C GLN A 614 -53.49 50.30 17.21
N GLY A 615 -53.86 49.86 16.02
CA GLY A 615 -55.29 49.70 15.65
C GLY A 615 -56.05 50.99 15.47
N PHE A 616 -55.47 52.14 15.68
CA PHE A 616 -56.07 53.44 15.49
C PHE A 616 -55.88 53.92 14.04
N VAL A 617 -56.95 54.05 13.29
CA VAL A 617 -56.93 54.50 11.89
C VAL A 617 -56.24 55.83 11.71
N GLY A 618 -56.41 56.77 12.68
CA GLY A 618 -55.75 58.06 12.66
C GLY A 618 -54.22 57.99 12.72
N SER A 619 -53.62 57.03 13.48
CA SER A 619 -52.18 56.82 13.50
C SER A 619 -51.64 56.32 12.15
N TYR A 620 -52.39 55.47 11.45
CA TYR A 620 -51.96 55.01 10.13
C TYR A 620 -52.01 56.11 9.09
N ILE A 621 -53.08 56.94 9.10
CA ILE A 621 -53.18 58.09 8.23
C ILE A 621 -52.05 59.07 8.51
N PHE A 622 -51.67 59.33 9.78
CA PHE A 622 -50.56 60.18 10.17
C PHE A 622 -49.23 59.66 9.60
N TRP A 623 -48.96 58.38 9.77
CA TRP A 623 -47.72 57.80 9.23
C TRP A 623 -47.69 57.73 7.70
N MET A 624 -48.82 57.53 7.03
CA MET A 624 -48.96 57.65 5.61
C MET A 624 -48.67 59.07 5.12
N LEU A 625 -49.19 60.09 5.81
CA LEU A 625 -48.93 61.49 5.50
C LEU A 625 -47.43 61.84 5.66
N ILE A 626 -46.82 61.40 6.75
CA ILE A 626 -45.36 61.58 6.93
C ILE A 626 -44.58 60.90 5.79
N GLY A 627 -44.92 59.65 5.42
CA GLY A 627 -44.30 58.94 4.32
C GLY A 627 -44.44 59.69 2.99
N LEU A 628 -45.63 60.23 2.76
CA LEU A 628 -45.90 61.04 1.55
C LEU A 628 -45.09 62.32 1.52
N ILE A 629 -44.98 63.03 2.65
CA ILE A 629 -44.18 64.26 2.80
C ILE A 629 -42.69 63.95 2.57
N CYS A 630 -42.17 62.85 3.16
CA CYS A 630 -40.82 62.41 2.94
C CYS A 630 -40.55 62.02 1.48
N PHE A 631 -41.50 61.35 0.83
CA PHE A 631 -41.40 60.98 -0.57
C PHE A 631 -41.38 62.22 -1.49
N ILE A 632 -42.27 63.18 -1.25
CA ILE A 632 -42.30 64.42 -1.99
C ILE A 632 -40.99 65.22 -1.74
N GLY A 633 -40.55 65.33 -0.49
CA GLY A 633 -39.28 65.98 -0.15
C GLY A 633 -38.08 65.35 -0.85
N TYR A 634 -38.03 64.02 -0.85
CA TYR A 634 -36.99 63.27 -1.56
C TYR A 634 -37.06 63.50 -3.09
N SER A 635 -38.26 63.48 -3.65
CA SER A 635 -38.46 63.75 -5.07
C SER A 635 -38.05 65.18 -5.46
N ILE A 636 -38.33 66.18 -4.63
CA ILE A 636 -37.92 67.57 -4.86
C ILE A 636 -36.39 67.71 -4.77
N ILE A 637 -35.74 67.05 -3.82
CA ILE A 637 -34.28 67.01 -3.71
C ILE A 637 -33.64 66.35 -4.93
N ILE A 638 -34.16 65.25 -5.39
CA ILE A 638 -33.66 64.60 -6.60
C ILE A 638 -33.85 65.50 -7.83
N LEU A 639 -35.02 66.16 -7.99
CA LEU A 639 -35.25 67.04 -9.06
C LEU A 639 -34.34 68.31 -9.05
N GLN A 640 -33.93 68.76 -7.87
CA GLN A 640 -32.93 69.83 -7.74
C GLN A 640 -31.48 69.38 -8.00
N PHE A 641 -31.17 68.07 -7.90
CA PHE A 641 -29.84 67.52 -8.23
C PHE A 641 -29.72 67.10 -9.72
N TRP A 642 -30.85 67.07 -10.48
CA TRP A 642 -30.87 66.67 -11.87
C TRP A 642 -31.11 67.87 -12.85
N ASN A 643 -31.29 69.08 -12.34
CA ASN A 643 -31.21 70.35 -13.07
C ASN A 643 -29.92 71.12 -12.62
#